data_46d64e344c758529013f3bfba2635f13
#
_entry.id   46d64e344c758529013f3bfba2635f13
#
_cell.length_a   1.000
_cell.length_b   1.000
_cell.length_c   1.000
_cell.angle_alpha   90.00
_cell.angle_beta   90.00
_cell.angle_gamma   90.00
#
_symmetry.space_group_name_H-M   'P 1'
#
loop_
_entity.id
_entity.type
_entity.pdbx_description
1 polymer ?
#
loop_
_entity_poly.entity_id
_entity_poly.type
_entity_poly.pdbx_seq_one_letter_code
_entity_poly.pdbx_strand_id
1 'polypeptide(L)'
;MANRFFRFKFGSPLRPIRFLSDRLVDLCSGWPKFGKSFSEIVLAVPMMAALLTTIFGILFQSFLKLPVMWSLSICTLFAVVVLLGSKRRWSLWLLRGGAATSLAFFAAALLQLETESRPKDTLALHASPHWTPVIIKGVVRDSLRYRPQVARQPTLQSQLPAGSAIKEEEASLRGWNTLIPIEVHVVVAGSSAQSVHGMTTVVVEGMVEQYLPGDHLQVAGRMALVGSTRNPGEPDYQEWMQRRGEWVRVRAESMEAIEKIETDYLQFPVKRWLAYLGQLGRRQLSQHLPEPQCSLAAALLLGQREQVDVDTNEKLLATGTIHLLSISGLHVEMIAFSLMMFAILCRLPRKISLFGTGSIVLVYAMITGSNPPVVRATILVLGVLTGRWTGRPASVFNMLGLAGVSLLIYQPSLLFDLGTELSFLAVLCLVLLSRADMDLVQQNNGKESRGQTKLGSNKLRTGISSSENQNAHTIDPQSAAELVADKKSRLRKVGAWFAASVGPWLKSMCSMNVGVWLATTPLVLYHFHILSPIALLLNILLWLPVLIAMLSGLILMTLGWIPLFGQVVSYLCWSSLLSIEFLVDWGYQLRGGHVWLPAPSWTWLLIAYAWVAIAMLLLLKSLRWRVVSVCIMIVWLLIGSWDGWWGPAGIWRESNLFAKIQPADVNDLRLQVLDVGHGSAVIIRLPDGRAWLYDAGRLGDQQQVFKTVSQALWQLRIARLDGIILSHADADHYSGMQGVIRRFVVDQFAAGPRQWEHSSPAIQALHQLLLKRNIPCVQWSRGTRIPLGEVSLHVLHPAENQFVGSDNARSVCILIEFAGRKILLPGDLESPGMEEITTLTKPESDVVMAPHHGSLSGSPHDFLKWCGAPHVLISGSERANSPAVQAVYGAAGRKVYLTSRYKALEVRIAPSGNLSFWHWSDKGWEAMSQ
;
A
#
# COMPACT_ATOMS: atom_id res chain seq x y z
N MET A 1 -7.40 -3.17 -65.34
CA MET A 1 -6.83 -2.47 -64.15
C MET A 1 -7.27 -3.07 -62.80
N ALA A 2 -7.51 -4.37 -62.72
CA ALA A 2 -8.04 -4.99 -61.48
C ALA A 2 -7.17 -6.13 -60.91
N ASN A 3 -5.86 -6.15 -61.18
CA ASN A 3 -4.99 -7.25 -60.73
C ASN A 3 -3.63 -6.82 -60.17
N ARG A 4 -3.55 -5.63 -59.58
CA ARG A 4 -2.31 -5.12 -58.94
C ARG A 4 -2.42 -4.77 -57.44
N PHE A 5 -3.54 -5.05 -56.76
CA PHE A 5 -3.75 -4.62 -55.35
C PHE A 5 -3.64 -5.74 -54.29
N PHE A 6 -3.34 -7.00 -54.64
CA PHE A 6 -3.21 -8.07 -53.64
C PHE A 6 -1.88 -8.84 -53.79
N ARG A 7 -0.79 -8.14 -53.56
CA ARG A 7 0.49 -8.76 -53.14
C ARG A 7 1.11 -7.99 -51.99
N PHE A 8 0.40 -7.89 -50.89
CA PHE A 8 1.05 -7.63 -49.60
C PHE A 8 1.72 -8.95 -49.19
N LYS A 9 3.04 -9.03 -49.34
CA LYS A 9 3.85 -10.00 -48.65
C LYS A 9 3.70 -9.69 -47.15
N PHE A 10 2.90 -10.48 -46.45
CA PHE A 10 2.97 -10.59 -45.03
C PHE A 10 4.38 -11.06 -44.67
N GLY A 11 5.28 -10.12 -44.44
CA GLY A 11 6.52 -10.39 -43.75
C GLY A 11 6.15 -11.03 -42.40
N SER A 12 6.81 -12.13 -42.03
CA SER A 12 6.49 -12.97 -40.89
C SER A 12 6.02 -12.16 -39.69
N PRO A 13 4.90 -12.50 -39.03
CA PRO A 13 4.36 -11.77 -37.86
C PRO A 13 5.30 -11.73 -36.65
N LEU A 14 6.47 -12.32 -36.73
CA LEU A 14 7.50 -12.37 -35.70
C LEU A 14 8.53 -11.24 -35.73
N ARG A 15 8.53 -10.35 -36.72
CA ARG A 15 9.43 -9.20 -36.70
C ARG A 15 9.26 -8.33 -35.45
N PRO A 16 8.03 -8.05 -34.91
CA PRO A 16 7.89 -7.29 -33.67
C PRO A 16 8.43 -8.03 -32.43
N ILE A 17 8.25 -9.33 -32.34
CA ILE A 17 8.69 -10.14 -31.19
C ILE A 17 10.21 -10.34 -31.20
N ARG A 18 10.81 -10.64 -32.37
CA ARG A 18 12.26 -10.62 -32.53
C ARG A 18 12.86 -9.24 -32.30
N PHE A 19 12.16 -8.19 -32.73
CA PHE A 19 12.54 -6.83 -32.48
C PHE A 19 12.55 -6.47 -30.97
N LEU A 20 11.67 -7.03 -30.17
CA LEU A 20 11.68 -6.91 -28.70
C LEU A 20 12.85 -7.71 -28.07
N SER A 21 13.09 -8.95 -28.53
CA SER A 21 14.19 -9.77 -28.02
C SER A 21 15.56 -9.20 -28.40
N ASP A 22 15.74 -8.78 -29.64
CA ASP A 22 17.00 -8.19 -30.12
C ASP A 22 17.29 -6.86 -29.42
N ARG A 23 16.23 -6.15 -28.98
CA ARG A 23 16.37 -4.89 -28.25
C ARG A 23 16.60 -5.01 -26.77
N LEU A 24 16.13 -6.06 -26.13
CA LEU A 24 16.58 -6.42 -24.78
C LEU A 24 18.07 -6.80 -24.78
N VAL A 25 18.53 -7.44 -25.84
CA VAL A 25 19.95 -7.74 -26.07
C VAL A 25 20.79 -6.46 -26.18
N ASP A 26 20.32 -5.48 -26.97
CA ASP A 26 21.02 -4.20 -27.13
C ASP A 26 21.07 -3.36 -25.85
N LEU A 27 20.02 -3.41 -25.01
CA LEU A 27 19.99 -2.76 -23.70
C LEU A 27 20.99 -3.34 -22.72
N CYS A 28 21.32 -4.62 -22.84
CA CYS A 28 22.24 -5.33 -21.96
C CYS A 28 23.68 -5.45 -22.51
N SER A 29 23.94 -5.03 -23.75
CA SER A 29 25.24 -5.16 -24.42
C SER A 29 26.36 -4.31 -23.80
N GLY A 30 26.04 -3.30 -22.99
CA GLY A 30 27.01 -2.43 -22.34
C GLY A 30 27.59 -2.88 -21.01
N TRP A 31 27.35 -4.12 -20.58
CA TRP A 31 27.83 -4.62 -19.29
C TRP A 31 29.23 -5.23 -19.39
N PRO A 32 30.14 -4.92 -18.43
CA PRO A 32 31.44 -5.56 -18.36
C PRO A 32 31.29 -7.06 -18.06
N LYS A 33 32.05 -7.92 -18.75
CA LYS A 33 32.09 -9.37 -18.46
C LYS A 33 32.60 -9.59 -17.04
N PHE A 34 31.90 -10.42 -16.25
CA PHE A 34 32.38 -10.85 -14.93
C PHE A 34 33.73 -11.55 -15.08
N GLY A 35 34.72 -11.11 -14.38
CA GLY A 35 36.13 -11.50 -14.50
C GLY A 35 37.06 -10.27 -14.51
N LYS A 36 36.48 -9.08 -14.64
CA LYS A 36 37.21 -7.81 -14.55
C LYS A 36 37.37 -7.38 -13.10
N SER A 37 38.47 -6.65 -12.83
CA SER A 37 38.73 -6.10 -11.50
C SER A 37 37.58 -5.16 -11.08
N PHE A 38 37.37 -4.98 -9.77
CA PHE A 38 36.38 -4.05 -9.22
C PHE A 38 36.48 -2.64 -9.84
N SER A 39 37.69 -2.20 -10.16
CA SER A 39 37.97 -0.94 -10.84
C SER A 39 37.35 -0.83 -12.24
N GLU A 40 37.35 -1.93 -12.99
CA GLU A 40 36.81 -1.97 -14.36
C GLU A 40 35.28 -1.95 -14.33
N ILE A 41 34.68 -2.55 -13.29
CA ILE A 41 33.23 -2.52 -13.09
C ILE A 41 32.79 -1.08 -12.76
N VAL A 42 33.46 -0.42 -11.84
CA VAL A 42 33.17 1.00 -11.49
C VAL A 42 33.31 1.93 -12.69
N LEU A 43 34.29 1.66 -13.57
CA LEU A 43 34.45 2.40 -14.81
C LEU A 43 33.35 2.19 -15.83
N ALA A 44 32.79 1.01 -15.88
CA ALA A 44 31.71 0.67 -16.81
C ALA A 44 30.35 1.21 -16.38
N VAL A 45 30.13 1.43 -15.07
CA VAL A 45 28.84 1.90 -14.51
C VAL A 45 29.03 3.04 -13.50
N PRO A 46 29.63 4.18 -13.92
CA PRO A 46 30.00 5.27 -13.01
C PRO A 46 28.81 5.88 -12.27
N MET A 47 27.63 5.97 -12.88
CA MET A 47 26.43 6.51 -12.24
C MET A 47 25.89 5.58 -11.15
N MET A 48 26.04 4.26 -11.29
CA MET A 48 25.70 3.33 -10.23
C MET A 48 26.64 3.44 -9.04
N ALA A 49 27.93 3.64 -9.29
CA ALA A 49 28.91 3.91 -8.23
C ALA A 49 28.59 5.23 -7.51
N ALA A 50 28.23 6.27 -8.24
CA ALA A 50 27.77 7.54 -7.66
C ALA A 50 26.51 7.36 -6.80
N LEU A 51 25.54 6.58 -7.26
CA LEU A 51 24.32 6.27 -6.49
C LEU A 51 24.66 5.58 -5.16
N LEU A 52 25.49 4.54 -5.19
CA LEU A 52 25.90 3.81 -3.98
C LEU A 52 26.61 4.73 -2.99
N THR A 53 27.45 5.62 -3.50
CA THR A 53 28.13 6.63 -2.69
C THR A 53 27.16 7.63 -2.06
N THR A 54 26.17 8.09 -2.83
CA THR A 54 25.11 8.99 -2.35
C THR A 54 24.29 8.33 -1.25
N ILE A 55 23.87 7.08 -1.46
CA ILE A 55 23.16 6.27 -0.46
C ILE A 55 23.98 6.14 0.83
N PHE A 56 25.27 5.80 0.69
CA PHE A 56 26.15 5.69 1.85
C PHE A 56 26.23 7.00 2.63
N GLY A 57 26.39 8.15 1.96
CA GLY A 57 26.41 9.46 2.61
C GLY A 57 25.13 9.79 3.37
N ILE A 58 23.97 9.50 2.78
CA ILE A 58 22.66 9.71 3.43
C ILE A 58 22.49 8.80 4.65
N LEU A 59 22.82 7.51 4.53
CA LEU A 59 22.77 6.56 5.66
C LEU A 59 23.76 6.95 6.76
N PHE A 60 24.97 7.32 6.40
CA PHE A 60 25.98 7.79 7.35
C PHE A 60 25.48 8.98 8.15
N GLN A 61 24.85 9.95 7.50
CA GLN A 61 24.27 11.12 8.15
C GLN A 61 23.09 10.78 9.04
N SER A 62 22.23 9.82 8.64
CA SER A 62 21.09 9.42 9.43
C SER A 62 21.48 8.81 10.79
N PHE A 63 22.65 8.16 10.86
CA PHE A 63 23.20 7.59 12.09
C PHE A 63 23.97 8.60 12.93
N LEU A 64 24.88 9.38 12.31
CA LEU A 64 25.84 10.23 13.02
C LEU A 64 25.35 11.65 13.28
N LYS A 65 24.34 12.11 12.51
CA LYS A 65 23.73 13.45 12.65
C LYS A 65 24.77 14.58 12.76
N LEU A 66 25.78 14.55 11.87
CA LEU A 66 26.83 15.56 11.83
C LEU A 66 26.26 16.94 11.50
N PRO A 67 26.74 18.03 12.11
CA PRO A 67 26.34 19.38 11.72
C PRO A 67 26.63 19.67 10.23
N VAL A 68 25.72 20.40 9.55
CA VAL A 68 25.83 20.74 8.11
C VAL A 68 27.20 21.30 7.76
N MET A 69 27.71 22.21 8.60
CA MET A 69 29.01 22.86 8.37
C MET A 69 30.19 21.86 8.29
N TRP A 70 30.18 20.81 9.11
CA TRP A 70 31.17 19.74 9.08
C TRP A 70 31.07 18.93 7.78
N SER A 71 29.85 18.53 7.40
CA SER A 71 29.61 17.76 6.17
C SER A 71 30.03 18.57 4.93
N LEU A 72 29.71 19.86 4.87
CA LEU A 72 30.12 20.75 3.78
C LEU A 72 31.64 21.01 3.78
N SER A 73 32.24 21.17 4.96
CA SER A 73 33.69 21.37 5.07
C SER A 73 34.49 20.17 4.56
N ILE A 74 34.07 18.96 4.94
CA ILE A 74 34.68 17.70 4.47
C ILE A 74 34.45 17.55 2.96
N CYS A 75 33.21 17.81 2.48
CA CYS A 75 32.90 17.79 1.05
C CYS A 75 33.84 18.71 0.25
N THR A 76 33.96 19.97 0.66
CA THR A 76 34.79 20.95 -0.03
C THR A 76 36.29 20.61 0.04
N LEU A 77 36.78 20.13 1.18
CA LEU A 77 38.15 19.66 1.34
C LEU A 77 38.50 18.58 0.32
N PHE A 78 37.67 17.52 0.24
CA PHE A 78 37.92 16.44 -0.71
C PHE A 78 37.73 16.87 -2.17
N ALA A 79 36.80 17.78 -2.49
CA ALA A 79 36.66 18.36 -3.82
C ALA A 79 37.94 19.13 -4.24
N VAL A 80 38.48 19.93 -3.32
CA VAL A 80 39.74 20.66 -3.57
C VAL A 80 40.91 19.69 -3.73
N VAL A 81 41.00 18.65 -2.90
CA VAL A 81 42.02 17.59 -3.02
C VAL A 81 41.93 16.89 -4.39
N VAL A 82 40.75 16.60 -4.89
CA VAL A 82 40.54 16.01 -6.23
C VAL A 82 40.98 16.96 -7.32
N LEU A 83 40.61 18.25 -7.23
CA LEU A 83 41.01 19.27 -8.21
C LEU A 83 42.54 19.49 -8.26
N LEU A 84 43.20 19.60 -7.11
CA LEU A 84 44.64 19.75 -7.02
C LEU A 84 45.37 18.48 -7.47
N GLY A 85 44.87 17.30 -7.06
CA GLY A 85 45.44 16.02 -7.47
C GLY A 85 45.29 15.77 -8.97
N SER A 86 44.22 16.21 -9.61
CA SER A 86 44.01 16.09 -11.05
C SER A 86 45.04 16.93 -11.83
N LYS A 87 45.36 18.14 -11.36
CA LYS A 87 46.41 18.98 -11.93
C LYS A 87 47.81 18.38 -11.74
N ARG A 88 48.05 17.70 -10.61
CA ARG A 88 49.32 17.04 -10.29
C ARG A 88 49.39 15.59 -10.82
N ARG A 89 48.46 15.13 -11.61
CA ARG A 89 48.38 13.77 -12.19
C ARG A 89 48.46 12.64 -11.15
N TRP A 90 47.80 12.80 -10.01
CA TRP A 90 47.72 11.73 -9.02
C TRP A 90 47.06 10.49 -9.59
N SER A 91 47.27 9.37 -8.90
CA SER A 91 46.63 8.10 -9.34
C SER A 91 45.13 8.22 -9.42
N LEU A 92 44.54 7.64 -10.46
CA LEU A 92 43.07 7.64 -10.68
C LEU A 92 42.27 7.10 -9.49
N TRP A 93 42.90 6.24 -8.69
CA TRP A 93 42.29 5.68 -7.49
C TRP A 93 42.06 6.73 -6.39
N LEU A 94 43.07 7.54 -6.12
CA LEU A 94 42.99 8.62 -5.13
C LEU A 94 41.98 9.67 -5.56
N LEU A 95 41.95 10.02 -6.86
CA LEU A 95 40.99 10.98 -7.39
C LEU A 95 39.55 10.45 -7.29
N ARG A 96 39.33 9.16 -7.58
CA ARG A 96 38.00 8.54 -7.46
C ARG A 96 37.56 8.42 -6.01
N GLY A 97 38.45 7.98 -5.12
CA GLY A 97 38.18 7.92 -3.68
C GLY A 97 37.80 9.29 -3.13
N GLY A 98 38.55 10.31 -3.47
CA GLY A 98 38.29 11.71 -3.07
C GLY A 98 36.95 12.22 -3.62
N ALA A 99 36.63 11.94 -4.90
CA ALA A 99 35.36 12.31 -5.49
C ALA A 99 34.16 11.58 -4.84
N ALA A 100 34.33 10.29 -4.55
CA ALA A 100 33.30 9.50 -3.84
C ALA A 100 33.08 10.07 -2.42
N THR A 101 34.16 10.37 -1.68
CA THR A 101 34.05 10.96 -0.34
C THR A 101 33.35 12.33 -0.40
N SER A 102 33.74 13.19 -1.35
CA SER A 102 33.12 14.50 -1.55
C SER A 102 31.62 14.35 -1.83
N LEU A 103 31.20 13.44 -2.71
CA LEU A 103 29.79 13.18 -3.05
C LEU A 103 29.01 12.62 -1.86
N ALA A 104 29.61 11.73 -1.06
CA ALA A 104 28.97 11.18 0.15
C ALA A 104 28.67 12.28 1.17
N PHE A 105 29.64 13.14 1.47
CA PHE A 105 29.42 14.24 2.41
C PHE A 105 28.53 15.35 1.85
N PHE A 106 28.49 15.54 0.53
CA PHE A 106 27.51 16.41 -0.11
C PHE A 106 26.09 15.87 0.10
N ALA A 107 25.89 14.60 -0.14
CA ALA A 107 24.58 13.96 0.09
C ALA A 107 24.16 13.97 1.58
N ALA A 108 25.14 13.79 2.49
CA ALA A 108 24.95 13.94 3.92
C ALA A 108 24.50 15.37 4.29
N ALA A 109 25.16 16.37 3.74
CA ALA A 109 24.80 17.78 3.95
C ALA A 109 23.39 18.10 3.40
N LEU A 110 23.03 17.55 2.23
CA LEU A 110 21.71 17.75 1.65
C LEU A 110 20.60 17.17 2.55
N LEU A 111 20.79 15.98 3.12
CA LEU A 111 19.82 15.40 4.06
C LEU A 111 19.62 16.29 5.28
N GLN A 112 20.71 16.83 5.81
CA GLN A 112 20.63 17.73 6.96
C GLN A 112 19.98 19.06 6.59
N LEU A 113 20.37 19.66 5.47
CA LEU A 113 19.70 20.85 4.96
C LEU A 113 18.20 20.63 4.74
N GLU A 114 17.80 19.49 4.19
CA GLU A 114 16.39 19.15 4.06
C GLU A 114 15.67 19.10 5.43
N THR A 115 16.35 18.61 6.46
CA THR A 115 15.77 18.52 7.81
C THR A 115 15.79 19.85 8.57
N GLU A 116 16.86 20.64 8.43
CA GLU A 116 17.04 21.91 9.13
C GLU A 116 16.40 23.11 8.41
N SER A 117 16.43 23.11 7.07
CA SER A 117 15.86 24.18 6.25
C SER A 117 14.36 24.03 6.01
N ARG A 118 13.72 23.03 6.64
CA ARG A 118 12.26 23.02 6.67
C ARG A 118 11.84 24.37 7.24
N PRO A 119 11.15 25.22 6.45
CA PRO A 119 10.71 26.51 6.95
C PRO A 119 10.02 26.23 8.27
N LYS A 120 10.43 26.93 9.33
CA LYS A 120 9.71 26.89 10.59
C LYS A 120 8.27 27.20 10.22
N ASP A 121 7.42 26.17 10.22
CA ASP A 121 6.03 26.30 9.83
C ASP A 121 5.39 27.21 10.89
N THR A 122 5.39 28.53 10.60
CA THR A 122 4.83 29.50 11.52
C THR A 122 3.33 29.29 11.68
N LEU A 123 2.67 28.64 10.72
CA LEU A 123 1.27 28.21 10.82
C LEU A 123 1.07 27.21 11.97
N ALA A 124 2.03 26.29 12.18
CA ALA A 124 1.98 25.32 13.27
C ALA A 124 1.99 25.98 14.67
N LEU A 125 2.58 27.16 14.80
CA LEU A 125 2.59 27.91 16.07
C LEU A 125 1.21 28.41 16.47
N HIS A 126 0.29 28.54 15.51
CA HIS A 126 -1.09 28.98 15.72
C HIS A 126 -2.09 27.81 15.81
N ALA A 127 -1.61 26.57 15.66
CA ALA A 127 -2.46 25.38 15.71
C ALA A 127 -2.41 24.72 17.09
N SER A 128 -3.56 24.29 17.56
CA SER A 128 -3.70 23.48 18.77
C SER A 128 -3.71 21.99 18.43
N PRO A 129 -3.39 21.09 19.36
CA PRO A 129 -3.67 19.65 19.22
C PRO A 129 -5.16 19.36 18.96
N HIS A 130 -6.04 20.25 19.41
CA HIS A 130 -7.49 20.17 19.24
C HIS A 130 -7.97 20.99 18.06
N TRP A 131 -9.09 20.59 17.45
CA TRP A 131 -9.71 21.30 16.35
C TRP A 131 -10.24 22.67 16.78
N THR A 132 -9.59 23.75 16.33
CA THR A 132 -9.98 25.13 16.60
C THR A 132 -10.50 25.82 15.34
N PRO A 133 -11.54 26.65 15.44
CA PRO A 133 -12.02 27.46 14.32
C PRO A 133 -10.94 28.41 13.82
N VAL A 134 -10.81 28.53 12.50
CA VAL A 134 -9.80 29.39 11.87
C VAL A 134 -10.28 29.84 10.50
N ILE A 135 -9.84 31.02 10.07
CA ILE A 135 -9.89 31.45 8.67
C ILE A 135 -8.44 31.52 8.16
N ILE A 136 -8.15 30.79 7.08
CA ILE A 136 -6.84 30.85 6.43
C ILE A 136 -6.95 31.48 5.04
N LYS A 137 -5.91 32.23 4.64
CA LYS A 137 -5.75 32.72 3.27
C LYS A 137 -4.47 32.20 2.70
N GLY A 138 -4.53 31.68 1.47
CA GLY A 138 -3.38 31.09 0.84
C GLY A 138 -3.61 30.81 -0.64
N VAL A 139 -2.60 30.24 -1.28
CA VAL A 139 -2.56 29.96 -2.72
C VAL A 139 -2.59 28.46 -2.96
N VAL A 140 -3.41 28.03 -3.91
CA VAL A 140 -3.43 26.63 -4.36
C VAL A 140 -2.10 26.30 -5.04
N ARG A 141 -1.37 25.32 -4.51
CA ARG A 141 -0.02 25.01 -4.97
C ARG A 141 0.07 23.85 -5.97
N ASP A 142 -0.92 22.95 -5.94
CA ASP A 142 -0.92 21.75 -6.76
C ASP A 142 -2.35 21.36 -7.18
N SER A 143 -2.47 20.36 -8.06
CA SER A 143 -3.76 19.84 -8.51
C SER A 143 -4.59 19.29 -7.36
N LEU A 144 -5.91 19.47 -7.44
CA LEU A 144 -6.87 18.95 -6.48
C LEU A 144 -6.91 17.42 -6.56
N ARG A 145 -7.18 16.80 -5.40
CA ARG A 145 -7.39 15.35 -5.29
C ARG A 145 -8.76 15.09 -4.71
N TYR A 146 -9.34 13.97 -5.07
CA TYR A 146 -10.70 13.60 -4.66
C TYR A 146 -10.67 12.26 -3.95
N ARG A 147 -11.43 12.16 -2.86
CA ARG A 147 -11.54 10.95 -2.07
C ARG A 147 -13.01 10.67 -1.78
N PRO A 148 -13.54 9.45 -2.04
CA PRO A 148 -14.91 9.12 -1.65
C PRO A 148 -15.06 9.23 -0.14
N GLN A 149 -16.18 9.78 0.29
CA GLN A 149 -16.55 9.72 1.71
C GLN A 149 -16.88 8.27 2.04
N VAL A 150 -16.35 7.81 3.15
CA VAL A 150 -16.86 6.56 3.74
C VAL A 150 -18.29 6.85 4.20
N ALA A 151 -19.25 6.12 3.66
CA ALA A 151 -20.66 6.36 3.92
C ALA A 151 -20.90 6.49 5.43
N ARG A 152 -21.29 7.68 5.89
CA ARG A 152 -21.97 7.84 7.18
C ARG A 152 -23.26 7.03 7.04
N GLN A 153 -23.61 6.20 8.03
CA GLN A 153 -24.80 5.39 7.99
C GLN A 153 -26.03 6.16 7.49
N PRO A 154 -26.95 5.54 6.75
CA PRO A 154 -28.07 6.21 6.09
C PRO A 154 -29.19 6.66 7.05
N THR A 155 -28.88 7.14 8.24
CA THR A 155 -29.88 7.62 9.21
C THR A 155 -30.56 8.91 8.81
N LEU A 156 -30.09 9.63 7.79
CA LEU A 156 -30.74 10.86 7.29
C LEU A 156 -31.24 10.78 5.83
N GLN A 157 -30.87 9.77 5.06
CA GLN A 157 -31.33 9.66 3.65
C GLN A 157 -32.76 9.15 3.49
N SER A 158 -33.34 8.52 4.51
CA SER A 158 -34.70 7.95 4.43
C SER A 158 -35.83 8.98 4.63
N GLN A 159 -35.53 10.26 4.87
CA GLN A 159 -36.53 11.31 5.09
C GLN A 159 -36.68 12.31 3.94
N LEU A 160 -35.96 12.16 2.82
CA LEU A 160 -36.10 13.04 1.66
C LEU A 160 -37.00 12.38 0.60
N PRO A 161 -38.02 13.12 0.12
CA PRO A 161 -38.93 12.54 -0.90
C PRO A 161 -38.17 12.28 -2.20
N ALA A 162 -38.36 11.06 -2.74
CA ALA A 162 -37.85 10.66 -4.03
C ALA A 162 -38.43 11.55 -5.15
N GLY A 163 -37.59 12.09 -6.01
CA GLY A 163 -38.03 12.64 -7.27
C GLY A 163 -37.61 14.05 -7.66
N SER A 164 -36.32 14.40 -7.62
CA SER A 164 -35.81 15.44 -8.48
C SER A 164 -34.39 15.13 -8.93
N ALA A 165 -34.13 15.12 -10.24
CA ALA A 165 -32.80 14.89 -10.84
C ALA A 165 -31.70 15.82 -10.29
N ILE A 166 -32.06 17.03 -9.91
CA ILE A 166 -31.16 18.02 -9.26
C ILE A 166 -30.68 17.52 -7.88
N LYS A 167 -31.53 16.78 -7.15
CA LYS A 167 -31.18 16.22 -5.83
C LYS A 167 -30.31 14.97 -5.91
N GLU A 168 -30.41 14.19 -6.99
CA GLU A 168 -29.52 13.05 -7.23
C GLU A 168 -28.10 13.47 -7.59
N GLU A 169 -27.95 14.55 -8.39
CA GLU A 169 -26.65 15.13 -8.73
C GLU A 169 -25.99 15.77 -7.53
N GLU A 170 -26.71 16.55 -6.71
CA GLU A 170 -26.19 17.08 -5.44
C GLU A 170 -25.84 15.98 -4.43
N ALA A 171 -26.63 14.91 -4.34
CA ALA A 171 -26.36 13.79 -3.45
C ALA A 171 -25.11 13.01 -3.92
N SER A 172 -24.88 12.87 -5.23
CA SER A 172 -23.68 12.22 -5.79
C SER A 172 -22.42 13.06 -5.52
N LEU A 173 -22.52 14.39 -5.56
CA LEU A 173 -21.41 15.31 -5.25
C LEU A 173 -21.06 15.35 -3.75
N ARG A 174 -22.04 15.12 -2.86
CA ARG A 174 -21.82 15.07 -1.41
C ARG A 174 -21.11 13.80 -0.93
N GLY A 175 -21.08 12.74 -1.74
CA GLY A 175 -20.34 11.51 -1.44
C GLY A 175 -18.82 11.61 -1.55
N TRP A 176 -18.27 12.79 -1.79
CA TRP A 176 -16.84 13.02 -2.01
C TRP A 176 -16.24 14.03 -1.04
N ASN A 177 -14.95 13.92 -0.80
CA ASN A 177 -14.11 14.94 -0.18
C ASN A 177 -13.10 15.45 -1.20
N THR A 178 -12.95 16.76 -1.29
CA THR A 178 -11.90 17.40 -2.08
C THR A 178 -10.73 17.78 -1.18
N LEU A 179 -9.53 17.40 -1.60
CA LEU A 179 -8.27 17.72 -0.94
C LEU A 179 -7.59 18.84 -1.75
N ILE A 180 -7.43 20.00 -1.14
CA ILE A 180 -6.86 21.22 -1.74
C ILE A 180 -5.52 21.51 -1.08
N PRO A 181 -4.37 21.30 -1.75
CA PRO A 181 -3.06 21.67 -1.22
C PRO A 181 -2.86 23.18 -1.31
N ILE A 182 -2.75 23.85 -0.15
CA ILE A 182 -2.67 25.31 -0.03
C ILE A 182 -1.37 25.69 0.69
N GLU A 183 -0.68 26.67 0.14
CA GLU A 183 0.38 27.42 0.81
C GLU A 183 -0.26 28.60 1.53
N VAL A 184 -0.27 28.58 2.86
CA VAL A 184 -0.96 29.57 3.69
C VAL A 184 -0.05 30.76 3.96
N HIS A 185 -0.55 31.96 3.76
CA HIS A 185 0.17 33.21 4.00
C HIS A 185 -0.41 34.04 5.14
N VAL A 186 -1.70 33.86 5.45
CA VAL A 186 -2.38 34.57 6.52
C VAL A 186 -3.26 33.61 7.29
N VAL A 187 -3.21 33.69 8.61
CA VAL A 187 -4.16 33.03 9.52
C VAL A 187 -4.92 34.09 10.31
N VAL A 188 -6.22 33.92 10.39
CA VAL A 188 -7.11 34.75 11.22
C VAL A 188 -7.65 33.84 12.33
N ALA A 189 -7.20 34.10 13.55
CA ALA A 189 -7.68 33.41 14.74
C ALA A 189 -8.32 34.45 15.68
N GLY A 190 -9.62 34.36 15.85
CA GLY A 190 -10.38 35.39 16.55
C GLY A 190 -10.41 36.72 15.78
N SER A 191 -9.98 37.81 16.40
CA SER A 191 -9.98 39.16 15.80
C SER A 191 -8.67 39.60 15.17
N SER A 192 -7.60 38.78 15.25
CA SER A 192 -6.28 39.14 14.75
C SER A 192 -5.90 38.35 13.48
N ALA A 193 -5.50 39.07 12.42
CA ALA A 193 -4.89 38.50 11.23
C ALA A 193 -3.37 38.54 11.38
N GLN A 194 -2.73 37.41 11.19
CA GLN A 194 -1.27 37.27 11.30
C GLN A 194 -0.69 36.68 10.02
N SER A 195 0.44 37.25 9.59
CA SER A 195 1.21 36.68 8.47
C SER A 195 1.93 35.43 8.95
N VAL A 196 1.70 34.35 8.24
CA VAL A 196 2.27 33.03 8.53
C VAL A 196 2.81 32.42 7.25
N HIS A 197 3.63 31.41 7.38
CA HIS A 197 4.05 30.60 6.25
C HIS A 197 3.94 29.12 6.64
N GLY A 198 3.25 28.34 5.81
CA GLY A 198 3.08 26.92 6.03
C GLY A 198 2.29 26.24 4.91
N MET A 199 2.54 24.94 4.75
CA MET A 199 1.83 24.11 3.80
C MET A 199 0.78 23.30 4.52
N THR A 200 -0.41 23.24 3.95
CA THR A 200 -1.48 22.37 4.45
C THR A 200 -2.36 21.84 3.32
N THR A 201 -2.94 20.68 3.54
CA THR A 201 -4.01 20.16 2.68
C THR A 201 -5.35 20.40 3.36
N VAL A 202 -6.16 21.26 2.74
CA VAL A 202 -7.53 21.51 3.19
C VAL A 202 -8.43 20.39 2.70
N VAL A 203 -9.16 19.76 3.60
CA VAL A 203 -10.17 18.76 3.30
C VAL A 203 -11.54 19.41 3.32
N VAL A 204 -12.26 19.36 2.22
CA VAL A 204 -13.59 19.95 2.04
C VAL A 204 -14.61 18.88 1.75
N GLU A 205 -15.77 18.91 2.39
CA GLU A 205 -16.87 18.01 2.05
C GLU A 205 -17.49 18.44 0.71
N GLY A 206 -17.60 17.50 -0.22
CA GLY A 206 -18.09 17.72 -1.56
C GLY A 206 -17.00 17.68 -2.63
N MET A 207 -17.43 17.68 -3.90
CA MET A 207 -16.56 17.64 -5.07
C MET A 207 -16.43 19.03 -5.68
N VAL A 208 -15.26 19.63 -5.54
CA VAL A 208 -14.93 20.96 -6.03
C VAL A 208 -13.93 20.87 -7.17
N GLU A 209 -14.30 21.26 -8.39
CA GLU A 209 -13.44 21.18 -9.57
C GLU A 209 -12.95 22.53 -10.10
N GLN A 210 -13.41 23.62 -9.49
CA GLN A 210 -13.23 24.98 -10.03
C GLN A 210 -11.88 25.61 -9.74
N TYR A 211 -11.10 25.06 -8.79
CA TYR A 211 -9.84 25.67 -8.38
C TYR A 211 -8.65 25.05 -9.11
N LEU A 212 -7.67 25.88 -9.41
CA LEU A 212 -6.43 25.51 -10.10
C LEU A 212 -5.22 26.12 -9.34
N PRO A 213 -4.02 25.57 -9.53
CA PRO A 213 -2.79 26.17 -9.00
C PRO A 213 -2.66 27.64 -9.37
N GLY A 214 -2.31 28.49 -8.38
CA GLY A 214 -2.27 29.95 -8.53
C GLY A 214 -3.55 30.69 -8.12
N ASP A 215 -4.63 29.96 -7.76
CA ASP A 215 -5.83 30.61 -7.22
C ASP A 215 -5.62 30.92 -5.73
N HIS A 216 -5.88 32.16 -5.33
CA HIS A 216 -5.88 32.61 -3.95
C HIS A 216 -7.24 32.33 -3.32
N LEU A 217 -7.22 31.58 -2.23
CA LEU A 217 -8.42 31.14 -1.53
C LEU A 217 -8.45 31.66 -0.11
N GLN A 218 -9.64 32.04 0.35
CA GLN A 218 -9.96 32.17 1.76
C GLN A 218 -10.79 30.97 2.17
N VAL A 219 -10.37 30.30 3.23
CA VAL A 219 -11.01 29.08 3.72
C VAL A 219 -11.38 29.27 5.18
N ALA A 220 -12.67 29.20 5.49
CA ALA A 220 -13.18 29.12 6.85
C ALA A 220 -13.32 27.65 7.25
N GLY A 221 -12.70 27.27 8.37
CA GLY A 221 -12.71 25.88 8.78
C GLY A 221 -12.19 25.66 10.18
N ARG A 222 -11.77 24.44 10.45
CA ARG A 222 -11.12 24.06 11.70
C ARG A 222 -9.71 23.57 11.41
N MET A 223 -8.78 23.97 12.27
CA MET A 223 -7.36 23.62 12.17
C MET A 223 -6.92 22.84 13.41
N ALA A 224 -6.08 21.85 13.20
CA ALA A 224 -5.40 21.11 14.27
C ALA A 224 -3.99 20.68 13.86
N LEU A 225 -3.11 20.51 14.82
CA LEU A 225 -1.80 19.89 14.59
C LEU A 225 -1.96 18.44 14.11
N VAL A 226 -1.02 17.99 13.30
CA VAL A 226 -0.91 16.56 12.97
C VAL A 226 -0.44 15.83 14.21
N GLY A 227 -1.28 14.95 14.75
CA GLY A 227 -0.99 14.19 15.96
C GLY A 227 0.01 13.05 15.72
N SER A 228 0.78 12.70 16.76
CA SER A 228 1.63 11.52 16.81
C SER A 228 0.82 10.21 16.89
N THR A 229 1.51 9.07 16.79
CA THR A 229 0.90 7.74 16.91
C THR A 229 0.17 7.61 18.25
N ARG A 230 -1.05 7.10 18.19
CA ARG A 230 -1.91 6.96 19.38
C ARG A 230 -2.03 5.51 19.83
N ASN A 231 -1.73 4.56 18.95
CA ASN A 231 -1.86 3.13 19.22
C ASN A 231 -0.61 2.37 18.78
N PRO A 232 -0.34 1.20 19.40
CA PRO A 232 0.77 0.35 19.00
C PRO A 232 0.60 -0.14 17.55
N GLY A 233 1.73 -0.16 16.82
CA GLY A 233 1.77 -0.61 15.43
C GLY A 233 1.26 0.40 14.41
N GLU A 234 0.68 1.52 14.80
CA GLU A 234 0.29 2.58 13.86
C GLU A 234 1.53 3.18 13.18
N PRO A 235 1.47 3.39 11.84
CA PRO A 235 2.53 4.11 11.15
C PRO A 235 2.60 5.56 11.65
N ASP A 236 3.81 6.09 11.72
CA ASP A 236 3.99 7.50 12.09
C ASP A 236 3.53 8.44 10.98
N TYR A 237 2.23 8.75 11.04
CA TYR A 237 1.60 9.66 10.10
C TYR A 237 2.09 11.10 10.28
N GLN A 238 2.46 11.49 11.50
CA GLN A 238 3.00 12.82 11.80
C GLN A 238 4.33 13.01 11.07
N GLU A 239 5.27 12.08 11.22
CA GLU A 239 6.55 12.15 10.54
C GLU A 239 6.39 12.16 9.01
N TRP A 240 5.45 11.35 8.49
CA TRP A 240 5.17 11.31 7.05
C TRP A 240 4.63 12.64 6.50
N MET A 241 3.72 13.31 7.22
CA MET A 241 3.20 14.63 6.85
C MET A 241 4.27 15.71 6.98
N GLN A 242 5.02 15.69 8.08
CA GLN A 242 6.11 16.64 8.31
C GLN A 242 7.21 16.54 7.24
N ARG A 243 7.51 15.34 6.74
CA ARG A 243 8.43 15.15 5.60
C ARG A 243 7.92 15.84 4.32
N ARG A 244 6.63 16.07 4.19
CA ARG A 244 6.00 16.82 3.11
C ARG A 244 5.87 18.32 3.40
N GLY A 245 6.30 18.78 4.57
CA GLY A 245 6.17 20.17 5.01
C GLY A 245 4.78 20.51 5.53
N GLU A 246 3.95 19.53 5.82
CA GLU A 246 2.59 19.72 6.35
C GLU A 246 2.58 19.38 7.84
N TRP A 247 2.41 20.41 8.69
CA TRP A 247 2.39 20.27 10.15
C TRP A 247 0.98 20.37 10.73
N VAL A 248 0.05 20.93 9.96
CA VAL A 248 -1.32 21.16 10.36
C VAL A 248 -2.28 20.52 9.39
N ARG A 249 -3.46 20.20 9.89
CA ARG A 249 -4.61 19.73 9.10
C ARG A 249 -5.70 20.79 9.18
N VAL A 250 -6.33 21.09 8.04
CA VAL A 250 -7.45 22.00 7.96
C VAL A 250 -8.64 21.28 7.34
N ARG A 251 -9.81 21.46 7.93
CA ARG A 251 -11.06 20.90 7.43
C ARG A 251 -12.10 22.00 7.29
N ALA A 252 -12.67 22.12 6.11
CA ALA A 252 -13.84 22.94 5.83
C ALA A 252 -15.08 22.04 5.76
N GLU A 253 -16.17 22.44 6.39
CA GLU A 253 -17.38 21.61 6.51
C GLU A 253 -18.24 21.62 5.24
N SER A 254 -18.10 22.67 4.41
CA SER A 254 -18.85 22.78 3.16
C SER A 254 -18.05 23.51 2.08
N MET A 255 -18.54 23.47 0.85
CA MET A 255 -17.94 24.18 -0.28
C MET A 255 -18.09 25.70 -0.17
N GLU A 256 -19.17 26.16 0.48
CA GLU A 256 -19.41 27.59 0.70
C GLU A 256 -18.40 28.20 1.70
N ALA A 257 -17.72 27.39 2.49
CA ALA A 257 -16.66 27.85 3.38
C ALA A 257 -15.37 28.25 2.65
N ILE A 258 -15.34 28.13 1.32
CA ILE A 258 -14.19 28.49 0.48
C ILE A 258 -14.59 29.59 -0.48
N GLU A 259 -13.89 30.72 -0.37
CA GLU A 259 -14.04 31.86 -1.24
C GLU A 259 -12.78 32.06 -2.08
N LYS A 260 -12.95 32.22 -3.40
CA LYS A 260 -11.86 32.59 -4.28
C LYS A 260 -11.69 34.10 -4.28
N ILE A 261 -10.51 34.56 -3.84
CA ILE A 261 -10.19 35.98 -3.75
C ILE A 261 -9.71 36.49 -5.11
N GLU A 262 -8.70 35.83 -5.67
CA GLU A 262 -7.98 36.33 -6.85
C GLU A 262 -7.29 35.13 -7.55
N THR A 263 -6.77 35.36 -8.77
CA THR A 263 -5.97 34.39 -9.52
C THR A 263 -4.67 35.03 -9.96
N ASP A 264 -3.56 34.47 -9.49
CA ASP A 264 -2.23 34.79 -10.03
C ASP A 264 -1.83 33.75 -11.09
N TYR A 265 -1.96 34.14 -12.35
CA TYR A 265 -1.62 33.31 -13.49
C TYR A 265 -0.11 33.08 -13.66
N LEU A 266 0.71 33.92 -13.05
CA LEU A 266 2.17 33.90 -13.20
C LEU A 266 2.85 33.06 -12.13
N GLN A 267 2.22 32.84 -10.98
CA GLN A 267 2.85 32.15 -9.86
C GLN A 267 3.12 30.67 -10.15
N PHE A 268 2.22 29.96 -10.84
CA PHE A 268 2.39 28.53 -11.20
C PHE A 268 1.89 28.17 -12.60
N PRO A 269 2.36 28.84 -13.67
CA PRO A 269 1.76 28.71 -15.00
C PRO A 269 1.82 27.28 -15.55
N VAL A 270 2.94 26.57 -15.36
CA VAL A 270 3.10 25.19 -15.83
C VAL A 270 2.23 24.23 -15.04
N LYS A 271 2.21 24.35 -13.71
CA LYS A 271 1.37 23.50 -12.86
C LYS A 271 -0.12 23.72 -13.14
N ARG A 272 -0.53 24.96 -13.35
CA ARG A 272 -1.90 25.33 -13.69
C ARG A 272 -2.32 24.68 -15.01
N TRP A 273 -1.50 24.77 -16.04
CA TRP A 273 -1.74 24.14 -17.34
C TRP A 273 -1.83 22.61 -17.24
N LEU A 274 -0.92 21.97 -16.50
CA LEU A 274 -0.94 20.54 -16.28
C LEU A 274 -2.16 20.08 -15.48
N ALA A 275 -2.55 20.81 -14.43
CA ALA A 275 -3.74 20.54 -13.65
C ALA A 275 -5.01 20.65 -14.51
N TYR A 276 -5.08 21.67 -15.39
CA TYR A 276 -6.17 21.83 -16.34
C TYR A 276 -6.26 20.64 -17.31
N LEU A 277 -5.12 20.19 -17.88
CA LEU A 277 -5.10 19.00 -18.73
C LEU A 277 -5.55 17.74 -17.99
N GLY A 278 -5.13 17.57 -16.73
CA GLY A 278 -5.56 16.47 -15.88
C GLY A 278 -7.07 16.49 -15.61
N GLN A 279 -7.65 17.68 -15.36
CA GLN A 279 -9.10 17.86 -15.19
C GLN A 279 -9.87 17.55 -16.50
N LEU A 280 -9.38 18.02 -17.64
CA LEU A 280 -9.98 17.68 -18.95
C LEU A 280 -10.00 16.18 -19.19
N GLY A 281 -8.86 15.51 -18.93
CA GLY A 281 -8.77 14.07 -19.08
C GLY A 281 -9.76 13.35 -18.16
N ARG A 282 -9.88 13.79 -16.91
CA ARG A 282 -10.84 13.25 -15.98
C ARG A 282 -12.29 13.43 -16.42
N ARG A 283 -12.64 14.64 -16.89
CA ARG A 283 -13.99 14.92 -17.44
C ARG A 283 -14.33 14.00 -18.60
N GLN A 284 -13.38 13.74 -19.49
CA GLN A 284 -13.60 12.80 -20.59
C GLN A 284 -13.82 11.37 -20.09
N LEU A 285 -13.10 10.92 -19.05
CA LEU A 285 -13.32 9.61 -18.45
C LEU A 285 -14.70 9.51 -17.80
N SER A 286 -15.11 10.52 -17.01
CA SER A 286 -16.40 10.51 -16.31
C SER A 286 -17.61 10.61 -17.24
N GLN A 287 -17.46 11.21 -18.40
CA GLN A 287 -18.52 11.27 -19.44
C GLN A 287 -18.76 9.92 -20.14
N HIS A 288 -17.75 9.04 -20.16
CA HIS A 288 -17.78 7.81 -20.98
C HIS A 288 -17.74 6.52 -20.16
N LEU A 289 -17.31 6.59 -18.89
CA LEU A 289 -17.16 5.43 -18.03
C LEU A 289 -18.06 5.56 -16.78
N PRO A 290 -18.83 4.52 -16.43
CA PRO A 290 -19.58 4.51 -15.18
C PRO A 290 -18.65 4.35 -13.99
N GLU A 291 -19.11 4.68 -12.76
CA GLU A 291 -18.47 4.27 -11.53
C GLU A 291 -18.77 2.78 -11.24
N PRO A 292 -17.85 1.99 -10.67
CA PRO A 292 -16.53 2.40 -10.15
C PRO A 292 -15.38 2.43 -11.18
N GLN A 293 -15.63 2.06 -12.46
CA GLN A 293 -14.58 1.96 -13.47
C GLN A 293 -13.94 3.30 -13.80
N CYS A 294 -14.69 4.41 -13.70
CA CYS A 294 -14.14 5.76 -13.88
C CYS A 294 -13.06 6.05 -12.83
N SER A 295 -13.31 5.75 -11.56
CA SER A 295 -12.34 5.92 -10.47
C SER A 295 -11.10 5.04 -10.66
N LEU A 296 -11.27 3.79 -11.10
CA LEU A 296 -10.17 2.89 -11.42
C LEU A 296 -9.34 3.40 -12.61
N ALA A 297 -9.99 3.91 -13.67
CA ALA A 297 -9.31 4.53 -14.81
C ALA A 297 -8.53 5.79 -14.38
N ALA A 298 -9.12 6.66 -13.56
CA ALA A 298 -8.45 7.86 -13.04
C ALA A 298 -7.21 7.50 -12.19
N ALA A 299 -7.27 6.42 -11.42
CA ALA A 299 -6.13 5.91 -10.66
C ALA A 299 -5.02 5.40 -11.59
N LEU A 300 -5.36 4.59 -12.60
CA LEU A 300 -4.40 4.00 -13.54
C LEU A 300 -3.75 5.04 -14.47
N LEU A 301 -4.52 6.02 -14.94
CA LEU A 301 -4.09 6.97 -15.98
C LEU A 301 -3.58 8.30 -15.42
N LEU A 302 -4.22 8.82 -14.38
CA LEU A 302 -3.93 10.13 -13.81
C LEU A 302 -3.25 10.04 -12.42
N GLY A 303 -3.11 8.84 -11.86
CA GLY A 303 -2.51 8.62 -10.53
C GLY A 303 -3.41 9.04 -9.36
N GLN A 304 -4.70 9.23 -9.60
CA GLN A 304 -5.68 9.68 -8.59
C GLN A 304 -6.23 8.48 -7.80
N ARG A 305 -5.34 7.73 -7.15
CA ARG A 305 -5.64 6.49 -6.42
C ARG A 305 -6.61 6.68 -5.24
N GLU A 306 -6.68 7.90 -4.72
CA GLU A 306 -7.56 8.27 -3.62
C GLU A 306 -9.04 8.13 -3.98
N GLN A 307 -9.38 8.06 -5.27
CA GLN A 307 -10.75 7.90 -5.77
C GLN A 307 -11.27 6.46 -5.73
N VAL A 308 -10.35 5.49 -5.70
CA VAL A 308 -10.74 4.07 -5.69
C VAL A 308 -11.40 3.75 -4.34
N ASP A 309 -12.53 3.05 -4.41
CA ASP A 309 -13.26 2.62 -3.22
C ASP A 309 -12.39 1.68 -2.36
N VAL A 310 -12.77 1.60 -1.11
CA VAL A 310 -11.98 0.91 -0.08
C VAL A 310 -11.96 -0.59 -0.26
N ASP A 311 -13.08 -1.18 -0.66
CA ASP A 311 -13.17 -2.62 -0.87
C ASP A 311 -12.28 -3.06 -2.03
N THR A 312 -12.32 -2.33 -3.15
CA THR A 312 -11.42 -2.55 -4.30
C THR A 312 -9.96 -2.34 -3.91
N ASN A 313 -9.65 -1.30 -3.14
CA ASN A 313 -8.28 -1.05 -2.67
C ASN A 313 -7.78 -2.18 -1.75
N GLU A 314 -8.64 -2.71 -0.86
CA GLU A 314 -8.29 -3.84 0.00
C GLU A 314 -8.09 -5.15 -0.80
N LYS A 315 -8.93 -5.42 -1.78
CA LYS A 315 -8.78 -6.58 -2.68
C LYS A 315 -7.47 -6.49 -3.49
N LEU A 316 -7.13 -5.32 -4.02
CA LEU A 316 -5.87 -5.10 -4.73
C LEU A 316 -4.66 -5.26 -3.81
N LEU A 317 -4.75 -4.79 -2.55
CA LEU A 317 -3.70 -4.99 -1.56
C LEU A 317 -3.55 -6.49 -1.23
N ALA A 318 -4.65 -7.16 -0.93
CA ALA A 318 -4.67 -8.57 -0.57
C ALA A 318 -4.10 -9.47 -1.68
N THR A 319 -4.42 -9.17 -2.93
CA THR A 319 -3.92 -9.92 -4.09
C THR A 319 -2.50 -9.53 -4.52
N GLY A 320 -1.86 -8.55 -3.84
CA GLY A 320 -0.51 -8.05 -4.17
C GLY A 320 -0.47 -7.22 -5.45
N THR A 321 -1.62 -6.79 -5.96
CA THR A 321 -1.74 -6.02 -7.21
C THR A 321 -1.96 -4.51 -6.97
N ILE A 322 -1.84 -4.04 -5.72
CA ILE A 322 -1.99 -2.63 -5.32
C ILE A 322 -1.07 -1.67 -6.11
N HIS A 323 0.08 -2.19 -6.58
CA HIS A 323 1.02 -1.42 -7.40
C HIS A 323 0.44 -0.98 -8.75
N LEU A 324 -0.68 -1.57 -9.21
CA LEU A 324 -1.41 -1.13 -10.40
C LEU A 324 -2.08 0.24 -10.19
N LEU A 325 -2.54 0.54 -8.95
CA LEU A 325 -3.14 1.85 -8.65
C LEU A 325 -2.09 2.97 -8.55
N SER A 326 -0.85 2.63 -8.27
CA SER A 326 0.23 3.61 -8.35
C SER A 326 0.80 3.58 -9.77
N ILE A 327 0.85 4.75 -10.42
CA ILE A 327 1.50 4.82 -11.74
C ILE A 327 2.94 4.32 -11.57
N SER A 328 3.18 3.16 -12.18
CA SER A 328 4.48 2.47 -12.10
C SER A 328 5.36 2.81 -13.29
N GLY A 329 6.63 2.45 -13.18
CA GLY A 329 7.54 2.54 -14.31
C GLY A 329 7.06 1.79 -15.55
N LEU A 330 6.34 0.67 -15.35
CA LEU A 330 5.76 -0.12 -16.44
C LEU A 330 4.74 0.69 -17.24
N HIS A 331 3.88 1.50 -16.59
CA HIS A 331 2.91 2.36 -17.26
C HIS A 331 3.61 3.36 -18.20
N VAL A 332 4.66 4.02 -17.75
CA VAL A 332 5.45 4.96 -18.57
C VAL A 332 6.10 4.25 -19.76
N GLU A 333 6.65 3.06 -19.53
CA GLU A 333 7.26 2.25 -20.58
C GLU A 333 6.24 1.76 -21.62
N MET A 334 5.03 1.36 -21.18
CA MET A 334 3.93 0.95 -22.04
C MET A 334 3.47 2.11 -22.94
N ILE A 335 3.33 3.32 -22.38
CA ILE A 335 2.99 4.52 -23.15
C ILE A 335 4.10 4.84 -24.14
N ALA A 336 5.35 4.86 -23.73
CA ALA A 336 6.48 5.13 -24.63
C ALA A 336 6.57 4.11 -25.76
N PHE A 337 6.39 2.82 -25.45
CA PHE A 337 6.36 1.76 -26.46
C PHE A 337 5.23 1.94 -27.46
N SER A 338 4.04 2.26 -26.98
CA SER A 338 2.85 2.45 -27.84
C SER A 338 2.97 3.66 -28.73
N LEU A 339 3.48 4.76 -28.21
CA LEU A 339 3.77 5.96 -29.00
C LEU A 339 4.82 5.69 -30.09
N MET A 340 5.88 4.94 -29.76
CA MET A 340 6.88 4.53 -30.75
C MET A 340 6.30 3.58 -31.79
N MET A 341 5.42 2.65 -31.40
CA MET A 341 4.75 1.76 -32.34
C MET A 341 3.82 2.53 -33.26
N PHE A 342 3.04 3.45 -32.71
CA PHE A 342 2.17 4.35 -33.51
C PHE A 342 2.97 5.19 -34.50
N ALA A 343 4.09 5.78 -34.07
CA ALA A 343 4.96 6.56 -34.93
C ALA A 343 5.55 5.72 -36.10
N ILE A 344 5.87 4.43 -35.83
CA ILE A 344 6.34 3.48 -36.84
C ILE A 344 5.20 3.15 -37.82
N LEU A 345 3.99 2.93 -37.34
CA LEU A 345 2.80 2.65 -38.17
C LEU A 345 2.48 3.86 -39.05
N CYS A 346 2.57 5.08 -38.52
CA CYS A 346 2.40 6.33 -39.23
C CYS A 346 3.60 6.70 -40.15
N ARG A 347 4.66 5.85 -40.15
CA ARG A 347 5.89 6.07 -40.93
C ARG A 347 6.56 7.43 -40.65
N LEU A 348 6.46 7.91 -39.40
CA LEU A 348 7.06 9.18 -39.03
C LEU A 348 8.60 9.09 -39.06
N PRO A 349 9.30 10.17 -39.41
CA PRO A 349 10.76 10.24 -39.36
C PRO A 349 11.29 9.92 -37.98
N ARG A 350 12.38 9.10 -37.89
CA ARG A 350 12.93 8.62 -36.66
C ARG A 350 13.17 9.70 -35.59
N LYS A 351 13.70 10.87 -36.01
CA LYS A 351 13.97 12.00 -35.11
C LYS A 351 12.67 12.57 -34.51
N ILE A 352 11.64 12.75 -35.34
CA ILE A 352 10.33 13.23 -34.86
C ILE A 352 9.70 12.24 -33.93
N SER A 353 9.76 10.93 -34.25
CA SER A 353 9.25 9.86 -33.36
C SER A 353 9.93 9.83 -31.99
N LEU A 354 11.26 9.95 -31.95
CA LEU A 354 12.02 9.95 -30.70
C LEU A 354 11.72 11.19 -29.86
N PHE A 355 11.73 12.37 -30.49
CA PHE A 355 11.48 13.64 -29.81
C PHE A 355 10.02 13.72 -29.31
N GLY A 356 9.05 13.41 -30.19
CA GLY A 356 7.63 13.42 -29.84
C GLY A 356 7.30 12.45 -28.70
N THR A 357 7.81 11.21 -28.77
CA THR A 357 7.64 10.24 -27.67
C THR A 357 8.24 10.77 -26.37
N GLY A 358 9.45 11.32 -26.39
CA GLY A 358 10.12 11.87 -25.21
C GLY A 358 9.34 13.01 -24.58
N SER A 359 8.84 13.94 -25.43
CA SER A 359 8.05 15.09 -24.96
C SER A 359 6.71 14.66 -24.34
N ILE A 360 5.98 13.74 -24.97
CA ILE A 360 4.69 13.23 -24.44
C ILE A 360 4.91 12.49 -23.12
N VAL A 361 5.93 11.64 -23.03
CA VAL A 361 6.27 10.93 -21.78
C VAL A 361 6.62 11.91 -20.66
N LEU A 362 7.36 12.98 -20.97
CA LEU A 362 7.70 14.00 -19.96
C LEU A 362 6.45 14.74 -19.47
N VAL A 363 5.58 15.19 -20.40
CA VAL A 363 4.32 15.85 -20.03
C VAL A 363 3.42 14.91 -19.21
N TYR A 364 3.31 13.64 -19.63
CA TYR A 364 2.55 12.64 -18.89
C TYR A 364 3.09 12.46 -17.47
N ALA A 365 4.40 12.35 -17.29
CA ALA A 365 5.01 12.24 -15.98
C ALA A 365 4.70 13.43 -15.07
N MET A 366 4.65 14.64 -15.64
CA MET A 366 4.31 15.87 -14.92
C MET A 366 2.82 15.92 -14.53
N ILE A 367 1.91 15.50 -15.43
CA ILE A 367 0.46 15.44 -15.15
C ILE A 367 0.16 14.46 -14.00
N THR A 368 0.88 13.34 -13.94
CA THR A 368 0.68 12.28 -12.95
C THR A 368 1.33 12.55 -11.59
N GLY A 369 1.84 13.77 -11.37
CA GLY A 369 2.36 14.24 -10.08
C GLY A 369 3.81 13.89 -9.81
N SER A 370 4.57 13.42 -10.82
CA SER A 370 6.03 13.18 -10.75
C SER A 370 6.45 12.33 -9.54
N ASN A 371 5.67 11.31 -9.18
CA ASN A 371 6.04 10.38 -8.13
C ASN A 371 7.38 9.66 -8.44
N PRO A 372 8.20 9.28 -7.43
CA PRO A 372 9.53 8.72 -7.64
C PRO A 372 9.61 7.56 -8.65
N PRO A 373 8.69 6.57 -8.67
CA PRO A 373 8.67 5.52 -9.69
C PRO A 373 8.49 6.04 -11.12
N VAL A 374 7.67 7.09 -11.30
CA VAL A 374 7.39 7.72 -12.59
C VAL A 374 8.62 8.49 -13.07
N VAL A 375 9.21 9.31 -12.20
CA VAL A 375 10.42 10.09 -12.52
C VAL A 375 11.56 9.17 -12.92
N ARG A 376 11.79 8.08 -12.16
CA ARG A 376 12.82 7.09 -12.51
C ARG A 376 12.58 6.50 -13.91
N ALA A 377 11.35 6.04 -14.19
CA ALA A 377 11.02 5.45 -15.48
C ALA A 377 11.15 6.47 -16.62
N THR A 378 10.76 7.70 -16.39
CA THR A 378 10.91 8.80 -17.36
C THR A 378 12.38 9.04 -17.69
N ILE A 379 13.26 9.08 -16.68
CA ILE A 379 14.72 9.22 -16.89
C ILE A 379 15.26 8.02 -17.69
N LEU A 380 14.83 6.79 -17.38
CA LEU A 380 15.22 5.60 -18.12
C LEU A 380 14.79 5.68 -19.58
N VAL A 381 13.51 6.00 -19.83
CA VAL A 381 12.96 6.13 -21.20
C VAL A 381 13.67 7.24 -21.98
N LEU A 382 13.81 8.42 -21.39
CA LEU A 382 14.50 9.55 -22.02
C LEU A 382 15.98 9.22 -22.32
N GLY A 383 16.64 8.52 -21.42
CA GLY A 383 18.02 8.04 -21.61
C GLY A 383 18.14 7.10 -22.81
N VAL A 384 17.22 6.15 -22.93
CA VAL A 384 17.15 5.22 -24.09
C VAL A 384 16.88 5.99 -25.39
N LEU A 385 15.91 6.91 -25.39
CA LEU A 385 15.55 7.72 -26.57
C LEU A 385 16.74 8.62 -26.98
N THR A 386 17.42 9.26 -26.05
CA THR A 386 18.61 10.09 -26.27
C THR A 386 19.78 9.26 -26.82
N GLY A 387 20.01 8.07 -26.24
CA GLY A 387 21.00 7.13 -26.74
C GLY A 387 20.76 6.73 -28.20
N ARG A 388 19.49 6.48 -28.55
CA ARG A 388 19.09 6.22 -29.96
C ARG A 388 19.22 7.43 -30.87
N TRP A 389 18.96 8.63 -30.34
CA TRP A 389 19.13 9.87 -31.09
C TRP A 389 20.61 10.11 -31.44
N THR A 390 21.48 9.93 -30.43
CA THR A 390 22.94 10.17 -30.58
C THR A 390 23.70 9.00 -31.20
N GLY A 391 23.04 7.85 -31.43
CA GLY A 391 23.67 6.62 -31.93
C GLY A 391 24.55 5.91 -30.88
N ARG A 392 24.45 6.27 -29.59
CA ARG A 392 25.21 5.65 -28.50
C ARG A 392 24.31 4.72 -27.68
N PRO A 393 24.76 3.48 -27.35
CA PRO A 393 23.96 2.59 -26.52
C PRO A 393 23.86 3.16 -25.10
N ALA A 394 22.66 3.27 -24.57
CA ALA A 394 22.41 3.65 -23.18
C ALA A 394 22.57 2.42 -22.28
N SER A 395 23.42 2.50 -21.25
CA SER A 395 23.51 1.47 -20.23
C SER A 395 22.38 1.64 -19.22
N VAL A 396 21.53 0.62 -19.05
CA VAL A 396 20.40 0.64 -18.10
C VAL A 396 20.89 0.89 -16.67
N PHE A 397 22.02 0.31 -16.29
CA PHE A 397 22.60 0.54 -14.94
C PHE A 397 23.04 1.99 -14.73
N ASN A 398 23.64 2.62 -15.76
CA ASN A 398 24.01 4.03 -15.65
C ASN A 398 22.77 4.93 -15.62
N MET A 399 21.73 4.60 -16.37
CA MET A 399 20.48 5.35 -16.33
C MET A 399 19.75 5.16 -15.00
N LEU A 400 19.75 3.94 -14.43
CA LEU A 400 19.20 3.68 -13.10
C LEU A 400 19.98 4.44 -12.02
N GLY A 401 21.31 4.42 -12.12
CA GLY A 401 22.17 5.21 -11.22
C GLY A 401 21.92 6.71 -11.34
N LEU A 402 21.80 7.23 -12.57
CA LEU A 402 21.48 8.64 -12.82
C LEU A 402 20.12 9.01 -12.21
N ALA A 403 19.09 8.19 -12.42
CA ALA A 403 17.76 8.41 -11.87
C ALA A 403 17.80 8.44 -10.33
N GLY A 404 18.51 7.49 -9.70
CA GLY A 404 18.65 7.46 -8.25
C GLY A 404 19.41 8.67 -7.70
N VAL A 405 20.53 9.02 -8.29
CA VAL A 405 21.30 10.23 -7.88
C VAL A 405 20.44 11.48 -8.03
N SER A 406 19.74 11.64 -9.16
CA SER A 406 18.90 12.82 -9.40
C SER A 406 17.77 12.93 -8.36
N LEU A 407 17.12 11.82 -8.03
CA LEU A 407 16.05 11.78 -7.02
C LEU A 407 16.59 12.10 -5.62
N LEU A 408 17.70 11.49 -5.23
CA LEU A 408 18.30 11.69 -3.90
C LEU A 408 18.98 13.06 -3.72
N ILE A 409 19.42 13.70 -4.80
CA ILE A 409 19.86 15.12 -4.75
C ILE A 409 18.66 16.04 -4.60
N TYR A 410 17.56 15.76 -5.30
CA TYR A 410 16.34 16.56 -5.19
C TYR A 410 15.70 16.47 -3.81
N GLN A 411 15.59 15.24 -3.27
CA GLN A 411 15.01 14.97 -1.96
C GLN A 411 15.68 13.73 -1.33
N PRO A 412 16.67 13.92 -0.46
CA PRO A 412 17.41 12.82 0.17
C PRO A 412 16.54 11.87 0.99
N SER A 413 15.46 12.38 1.61
CA SER A 413 14.52 11.57 2.40
C SER A 413 13.77 10.50 1.59
N LEU A 414 13.76 10.58 0.25
CA LEU A 414 13.18 9.55 -0.63
C LEU A 414 13.91 8.20 -0.52
N LEU A 415 15.12 8.17 0.04
CA LEU A 415 15.82 6.91 0.32
C LEU A 415 15.03 6.02 1.29
N PHE A 416 14.28 6.63 2.20
CA PHE A 416 13.45 5.95 3.21
C PHE A 416 11.97 5.85 2.80
N ASP A 417 11.65 6.13 1.52
CA ASP A 417 10.30 5.97 0.99
C ASP A 417 10.12 4.57 0.41
N LEU A 418 9.16 3.83 0.95
CA LEU A 418 8.90 2.45 0.57
C LEU A 418 8.60 2.28 -0.94
N GLY A 419 7.89 3.24 -1.54
CA GLY A 419 7.60 3.22 -2.98
C GLY A 419 8.88 3.33 -3.81
N THR A 420 9.82 4.15 -3.37
CA THR A 420 11.14 4.30 -3.99
C THR A 420 11.96 3.02 -3.82
N GLU A 421 12.05 2.46 -2.62
CA GLU A 421 12.80 1.23 -2.33
C GLU A 421 12.30 0.06 -3.19
N LEU A 422 11.00 -0.24 -3.15
CA LEU A 422 10.39 -1.32 -3.93
C LEU A 422 10.61 -1.12 -5.43
N SER A 423 10.52 0.11 -5.89
CA SER A 423 10.64 0.45 -7.31
C SER A 423 12.07 0.24 -7.84
N PHE A 424 13.11 0.66 -7.11
CA PHE A 424 14.50 0.43 -7.50
C PHE A 424 14.89 -1.03 -7.39
N LEU A 425 14.46 -1.71 -6.32
CA LEU A 425 14.69 -3.14 -6.11
C LEU A 425 14.09 -3.99 -7.24
N ALA A 426 12.85 -3.72 -7.64
CA ALA A 426 12.18 -4.43 -8.73
C ALA A 426 12.92 -4.27 -10.06
N VAL A 427 13.32 -3.03 -10.42
CA VAL A 427 14.06 -2.80 -11.68
C VAL A 427 15.44 -3.44 -11.65
N LEU A 428 16.16 -3.35 -10.54
CA LEU A 428 17.45 -4.00 -10.38
C LEU A 428 17.33 -5.52 -10.58
N CYS A 429 16.32 -6.11 -9.95
CA CYS A 429 16.03 -7.53 -10.09
C CYS A 429 15.70 -7.92 -11.56
N LEU A 430 14.83 -7.15 -12.23
CA LEU A 430 14.47 -7.38 -13.63
C LEU A 430 15.69 -7.30 -14.57
N VAL A 431 16.55 -6.31 -14.38
CA VAL A 431 17.74 -6.13 -15.21
C VAL A 431 18.73 -7.29 -15.02
N LEU A 432 18.93 -7.75 -13.79
CA LEU A 432 19.82 -8.88 -13.50
C LEU A 432 19.29 -10.21 -14.04
N LEU A 433 17.98 -10.48 -13.89
CA LEU A 433 17.35 -11.69 -14.38
C LEU A 433 17.31 -11.75 -15.91
N SER A 434 16.96 -10.66 -16.58
CA SER A 434 16.92 -10.60 -18.05
C SER A 434 18.29 -10.91 -18.66
N ARG A 435 19.37 -10.43 -18.04
CA ARG A 435 20.72 -10.75 -18.44
C ARG A 435 21.05 -12.23 -18.25
N ALA A 436 20.74 -12.77 -17.10
CA ALA A 436 21.02 -14.16 -16.77
C ALA A 436 20.26 -15.15 -17.70
N ASP A 437 19.09 -14.78 -18.19
CA ASP A 437 18.35 -15.57 -19.17
C ASP A 437 19.00 -15.50 -20.56
N MET A 438 19.52 -14.35 -20.97
CA MET A 438 20.23 -14.21 -22.24
C MET A 438 21.53 -15.00 -22.29
N ASP A 439 22.32 -14.98 -21.20
CA ASP A 439 23.55 -15.76 -21.11
C ASP A 439 23.27 -17.27 -21.25
N LEU A 440 22.16 -17.77 -20.70
CA LEU A 440 21.73 -19.16 -20.85
C LEU A 440 21.32 -19.51 -22.29
N VAL A 441 20.62 -18.65 -22.98
CA VAL A 441 20.22 -18.83 -24.39
C VAL A 441 21.45 -18.88 -25.29
N GLN A 442 22.43 -17.99 -25.07
CA GLN A 442 23.67 -17.97 -25.82
C GLN A 442 24.51 -19.23 -25.57
N GLN A 443 24.58 -19.73 -24.35
CA GLN A 443 25.28 -20.97 -24.02
C GLN A 443 24.64 -22.20 -24.67
N ASN A 444 23.31 -22.27 -24.74
CA ASN A 444 22.60 -23.38 -25.38
C ASN A 444 22.76 -23.35 -26.91
N ASN A 445 22.64 -22.19 -27.54
CA ASN A 445 22.87 -22.02 -28.97
C ASN A 445 24.32 -22.36 -29.35
N GLY A 446 25.30 -22.05 -28.51
CA GLY A 446 26.69 -22.41 -28.69
C GLY A 446 26.96 -23.93 -28.52
N LYS A 447 26.14 -24.64 -27.74
CA LYS A 447 26.20 -26.09 -27.60
C LYS A 447 25.54 -26.79 -28.78
N GLU A 448 24.44 -26.29 -29.32
CA GLU A 448 23.76 -26.82 -30.49
C GLU A 448 24.61 -26.65 -31.76
N SER A 449 25.27 -25.51 -31.96
CA SER A 449 26.19 -25.30 -33.07
C SER A 449 27.43 -26.21 -33.01
N ARG A 450 27.94 -26.48 -31.79
CA ARG A 450 29.03 -27.47 -31.59
C ARG A 450 28.57 -28.94 -31.75
N GLY A 451 27.29 -29.23 -31.47
CA GLY A 451 26.67 -30.53 -31.72
C GLY A 451 26.47 -30.82 -33.21
N GLN A 452 26.03 -29.81 -33.97
CA GLN A 452 25.83 -29.93 -35.42
C GLN A 452 27.14 -30.02 -36.19
N THR A 453 28.19 -29.32 -35.74
CA THR A 453 29.54 -29.49 -36.36
C THR A 453 30.14 -30.87 -36.14
N LYS A 454 29.79 -31.61 -35.09
CA LYS A 454 30.21 -32.98 -34.84
C LYS A 454 29.35 -34.02 -35.59
N LEU A 455 28.09 -33.70 -35.96
CA LEU A 455 27.23 -34.60 -36.77
C LEU A 455 27.39 -34.37 -38.28
N GLY A 456 27.86 -33.19 -38.71
CA GLY A 456 28.03 -32.80 -40.11
C GLY A 456 29.22 -33.43 -40.81
N SER A 457 30.19 -34.00 -40.05
CA SER A 457 31.38 -34.64 -40.64
C SER A 457 31.23 -36.10 -41.04
N ASN A 458 30.08 -36.73 -40.76
CA ASN A 458 29.87 -38.16 -41.03
C ASN A 458 28.76 -38.51 -42.04
N LYS A 459 28.19 -37.50 -42.75
CA LYS A 459 27.13 -37.76 -43.77
C LYS A 459 27.40 -37.10 -45.12
N LEU A 460 28.62 -37.21 -45.62
CA LEU A 460 28.97 -36.86 -46.99
C LEU A 460 29.68 -38.03 -47.67
N ARG A 461 29.00 -39.16 -47.84
CA ARG A 461 29.33 -40.22 -48.83
C ARG A 461 28.11 -41.13 -48.98
N THR A 462 27.51 -41.03 -50.14
CA THR A 462 26.65 -41.99 -50.89
C THR A 462 25.38 -41.24 -51.32
N GLY A 463 25.22 -40.96 -52.56
CA GLY A 463 24.82 -41.75 -53.65
C GLY A 463 23.80 -41.03 -54.44
N ILE A 464 24.15 -40.54 -55.60
CA ILE A 464 23.28 -40.08 -56.69
C ILE A 464 22.61 -41.31 -57.29
N SER A 465 21.28 -41.30 -57.42
CA SER A 465 20.65 -42.02 -58.52
C SER A 465 19.28 -41.39 -58.86
N SER A 466 19.17 -41.02 -60.06
CA SER A 466 18.04 -40.56 -60.82
C SER A 466 16.97 -41.64 -61.02
N SER A 467 15.71 -41.28 -61.08
CA SER A 467 14.81 -41.76 -62.13
C SER A 467 13.46 -41.03 -62.14
N GLU A 468 13.11 -40.54 -63.34
CA GLU A 468 11.81 -40.15 -63.84
C GLU A 468 10.77 -41.28 -63.75
N ASN A 469 9.49 -41.03 -63.50
CA ASN A 469 8.43 -41.16 -64.53
C ASN A 469 7.01 -41.02 -63.97
N GLN A 470 6.23 -40.17 -64.60
CA GLN A 470 4.89 -40.32 -65.23
C GLN A 470 3.68 -40.88 -64.43
N ASN A 471 2.69 -40.00 -64.40
CA ASN A 471 1.24 -40.14 -64.67
C ASN A 471 0.47 -41.42 -64.33
N ALA A 472 -0.56 -41.23 -63.49
CA ALA A 472 -1.93 -41.64 -63.84
C ALA A 472 -2.95 -41.12 -62.80
N HIS A 473 -4.05 -40.57 -63.29
CA HIS A 473 -5.24 -40.19 -62.56
C HIS A 473 -6.01 -41.43 -62.11
N THR A 474 -6.22 -41.58 -60.83
CA THR A 474 -7.36 -42.31 -60.27
C THR A 474 -7.73 -41.65 -58.96
N ILE A 475 -9.01 -41.32 -58.82
CA ILE A 475 -9.64 -40.72 -57.62
C ILE A 475 -9.82 -41.87 -56.63
N ASP A 476 -9.06 -41.80 -55.55
CA ASP A 476 -9.01 -42.86 -54.53
C ASP A 476 -9.65 -42.30 -53.21
N PRO A 477 -10.42 -43.11 -52.49
CA PRO A 477 -11.05 -42.72 -51.21
C PRO A 477 -10.08 -42.34 -50.07
N GLN A 478 -8.78 -42.37 -50.29
CA GLN A 478 -7.74 -41.93 -49.33
C GLN A 478 -7.66 -40.43 -49.13
N SER A 479 -8.32 -39.61 -49.95
CA SER A 479 -8.25 -38.13 -49.91
C SER A 479 -8.83 -37.53 -48.62
N ALA A 480 -9.81 -38.19 -47.97
CA ALA A 480 -10.37 -37.73 -46.70
C ALA A 480 -9.45 -38.00 -45.51
N ALA A 481 -8.72 -39.11 -45.52
CA ALA A 481 -7.74 -39.43 -44.49
C ALA A 481 -6.50 -38.53 -44.59
N GLU A 482 -6.07 -38.17 -45.80
CA GLU A 482 -4.95 -37.25 -46.02
C GLU A 482 -5.30 -35.83 -45.62
N LEU A 483 -6.56 -35.36 -45.86
CA LEU A 483 -7.04 -34.05 -45.40
C LEU A 483 -7.07 -33.95 -43.84
N VAL A 484 -7.46 -35.02 -43.14
CA VAL A 484 -7.46 -35.10 -41.67
C VAL A 484 -6.02 -35.22 -41.17
N ALA A 485 -5.15 -35.94 -41.83
CA ALA A 485 -3.72 -36.04 -41.51
C ALA A 485 -2.98 -34.73 -41.75
N ASP A 486 -3.32 -33.98 -42.80
CA ASP A 486 -2.75 -32.67 -43.09
C ASP A 486 -3.25 -31.62 -42.09
N LYS A 487 -4.52 -31.67 -41.69
CA LYS A 487 -5.06 -30.82 -40.61
C LYS A 487 -4.43 -31.09 -39.25
N LYS A 488 -4.19 -32.35 -38.90
CA LYS A 488 -3.43 -32.76 -37.70
C LYS A 488 -1.96 -32.37 -37.80
N SER A 489 -1.34 -32.46 -38.94
CA SER A 489 0.03 -32.02 -39.21
C SER A 489 0.16 -30.50 -39.09
N ARG A 490 -0.77 -29.74 -39.66
CA ARG A 490 -0.83 -28.28 -39.52
C ARG A 490 -1.06 -27.84 -38.08
N LEU A 491 -1.97 -28.49 -37.36
CA LEU A 491 -2.19 -28.22 -35.93
C LEU A 491 -0.93 -28.54 -35.10
N ARG A 492 -0.24 -29.68 -35.40
CA ARG A 492 1.04 -30.02 -34.75
C ARG A 492 2.13 -28.99 -35.09
N LYS A 493 2.21 -28.51 -36.35
CA LYS A 493 3.18 -27.48 -36.78
C LYS A 493 2.87 -26.14 -36.10
N VAL A 494 1.60 -25.76 -36.01
CA VAL A 494 1.16 -24.56 -35.29
C VAL A 494 1.45 -24.70 -33.79
N GLY A 495 1.15 -25.86 -33.20
CA GLY A 495 1.47 -26.14 -31.80
C GLY A 495 2.97 -26.12 -31.50
N ALA A 496 3.77 -26.73 -32.36
CA ALA A 496 5.22 -26.74 -32.27
C ALA A 496 5.81 -25.33 -32.47
N TRP A 497 5.28 -24.59 -33.42
CA TRP A 497 5.66 -23.17 -33.63
C TRP A 497 5.28 -22.29 -32.43
N PHE A 498 4.07 -22.47 -31.89
CA PHE A 498 3.62 -21.74 -30.70
C PHE A 498 4.49 -22.07 -29.49
N ALA A 499 4.78 -23.36 -29.26
CA ALA A 499 5.66 -23.82 -28.18
C ALA A 499 7.10 -23.28 -28.35
N ALA A 500 7.61 -23.24 -29.56
CA ALA A 500 8.95 -22.74 -29.85
C ALA A 500 9.06 -21.21 -29.75
N SER A 501 7.99 -20.48 -30.03
CA SER A 501 8.01 -19.01 -30.06
C SER A 501 7.50 -18.38 -28.75
N VAL A 502 6.44 -18.94 -28.18
CA VAL A 502 5.78 -18.39 -26.97
C VAL A 502 6.35 -19.00 -25.69
N GLY A 503 6.75 -20.27 -25.75
CA GLY A 503 7.29 -20.98 -24.58
C GLY A 503 8.49 -20.30 -23.92
N PRO A 504 9.54 -19.92 -24.66
CA PRO A 504 10.69 -19.20 -24.07
C PRO A 504 10.32 -17.84 -23.49
N TRP A 505 9.41 -17.09 -24.15
CA TRP A 505 8.93 -15.81 -23.66
C TRP A 505 8.14 -15.97 -22.36
N LEU A 506 7.20 -16.92 -22.29
CA LEU A 506 6.42 -17.20 -21.09
C LEU A 506 7.31 -17.66 -19.95
N LYS A 507 8.29 -18.51 -20.22
CA LYS A 507 9.28 -18.96 -19.22
C LYS A 507 10.06 -17.78 -18.65
N SER A 508 10.54 -16.85 -19.49
CA SER A 508 11.26 -15.67 -19.06
C SER A 508 10.35 -14.76 -18.23
N MET A 509 9.12 -14.54 -18.67
CA MET A 509 8.12 -13.74 -17.94
C MET A 509 7.81 -14.34 -16.55
N CYS A 510 7.62 -15.66 -16.45
CA CYS A 510 7.43 -16.35 -15.18
C CYS A 510 8.67 -16.22 -14.28
N SER A 511 9.86 -16.42 -14.84
CA SER A 511 11.13 -16.31 -14.10
C SER A 511 11.32 -14.91 -13.52
N MET A 512 11.07 -13.86 -14.32
CA MET A 512 11.15 -12.47 -13.90
C MET A 512 10.12 -12.15 -12.82
N ASN A 513 8.86 -12.61 -12.98
CA ASN A 513 7.79 -12.39 -12.02
C ASN A 513 8.11 -13.04 -10.66
N VAL A 514 8.55 -14.31 -10.67
CA VAL A 514 8.97 -15.00 -9.44
C VAL A 514 10.15 -14.28 -8.77
N GLY A 515 11.14 -13.87 -9.55
CA GLY A 515 12.32 -13.21 -9.01
C GLY A 515 11.99 -11.85 -8.38
N VAL A 516 11.16 -11.04 -9.03
CA VAL A 516 10.70 -9.75 -8.48
C VAL A 516 9.84 -9.98 -7.24
N TRP A 517 8.90 -10.92 -7.29
CA TRP A 517 8.06 -11.27 -6.15
C TRP A 517 8.89 -11.68 -4.93
N LEU A 518 9.86 -12.60 -5.10
CA LEU A 518 10.74 -13.02 -4.00
C LEU A 518 11.60 -11.87 -3.47
N ALA A 519 12.10 -11.00 -4.32
CA ALA A 519 12.92 -9.87 -3.90
C ALA A 519 12.11 -8.81 -3.13
N THR A 520 10.84 -8.58 -3.49
CA THR A 520 10.00 -7.55 -2.88
C THR A 520 9.19 -8.05 -1.68
N THR A 521 8.89 -9.35 -1.62
CA THR A 521 8.04 -9.94 -0.57
C THR A 521 8.54 -9.68 0.85
N PRO A 522 9.85 -9.71 1.19
CA PRO A 522 10.31 -9.40 2.55
C PRO A 522 9.88 -8.00 3.02
N LEU A 523 10.00 -7.00 2.15
CA LEU A 523 9.60 -5.62 2.45
C LEU A 523 8.08 -5.49 2.52
N VAL A 524 7.36 -6.16 1.61
CA VAL A 524 5.90 -6.18 1.59
C VAL A 524 5.36 -6.84 2.87
N LEU A 525 5.91 -7.97 3.28
CA LEU A 525 5.52 -8.65 4.51
C LEU A 525 5.79 -7.78 5.75
N TYR A 526 6.95 -7.11 5.78
CA TYR A 526 7.33 -6.25 6.90
C TYR A 526 6.42 -5.02 7.06
N HIS A 527 6.04 -4.36 5.96
CA HIS A 527 5.25 -3.11 6.02
C HIS A 527 3.75 -3.30 5.87
N PHE A 528 3.32 -4.29 5.10
CA PHE A 528 1.89 -4.50 4.79
C PHE A 528 1.28 -5.72 5.47
N HIS A 529 2.07 -6.51 6.19
CA HIS A 529 1.59 -7.69 6.93
C HIS A 529 0.90 -8.73 6.03
N ILE A 530 1.30 -8.84 4.77
CA ILE A 530 0.65 -9.73 3.81
C ILE A 530 1.64 -10.53 2.97
N LEU A 531 1.30 -11.78 2.76
CA LEU A 531 1.94 -12.68 1.81
C LEU A 531 0.91 -13.08 0.74
N SER A 532 1.18 -12.74 -0.52
CA SER A 532 0.24 -12.93 -1.63
C SER A 532 0.83 -13.79 -2.74
N PRO A 533 0.78 -15.13 -2.64
CA PRO A 533 1.23 -16.02 -3.72
C PRO A 533 0.42 -15.85 -5.01
N ILE A 534 -0.87 -15.48 -4.90
CA ILE A 534 -1.74 -15.26 -6.07
C ILE A 534 -1.24 -14.14 -6.99
N ALA A 535 -0.45 -13.20 -6.46
CA ALA A 535 0.20 -12.16 -7.25
C ALA A 535 1.03 -12.69 -8.41
N LEU A 536 1.66 -13.86 -8.24
CA LEU A 536 2.44 -14.53 -9.29
C LEU A 536 1.59 -14.86 -10.51
N LEU A 537 0.36 -15.27 -10.32
CA LEU A 537 -0.57 -15.59 -11.41
C LEU A 537 -1.23 -14.31 -11.94
N LEU A 538 -1.72 -13.46 -11.05
CA LEU A 538 -2.45 -12.25 -11.44
C LEU A 538 -1.58 -11.25 -12.20
N ASN A 539 -0.31 -11.09 -11.87
CA ASN A 539 0.59 -10.19 -12.62
C ASN A 539 0.75 -10.60 -14.09
N ILE A 540 0.62 -11.92 -14.39
CA ILE A 540 0.66 -12.42 -15.77
C ILE A 540 -0.69 -12.18 -16.44
N LEU A 541 -1.80 -12.49 -15.77
CA LEU A 541 -3.14 -12.37 -16.34
C LEU A 541 -3.56 -10.91 -16.54
N LEU A 542 -3.19 -10.03 -15.62
CA LEU A 542 -3.56 -8.61 -15.64
C LEU A 542 -2.74 -7.79 -16.65
N TRP A 543 -1.61 -8.31 -17.14
CA TRP A 543 -0.75 -7.56 -18.05
C TRP A 543 -1.48 -7.07 -19.31
N LEU A 544 -2.28 -7.93 -19.95
CA LEU A 544 -3.00 -7.58 -21.17
C LEU A 544 -4.20 -6.65 -20.92
N PRO A 545 -5.10 -6.92 -19.94
CA PRO A 545 -6.17 -5.98 -19.59
C PRO A 545 -5.65 -4.60 -19.20
N VAL A 546 -4.59 -4.51 -18.40
CA VAL A 546 -3.99 -3.23 -18.01
C VAL A 546 -3.43 -2.47 -19.24
N LEU A 547 -2.75 -3.16 -20.15
CA LEU A 547 -2.27 -2.56 -21.39
C LEU A 547 -3.43 -1.97 -22.21
N ILE A 548 -4.51 -2.73 -22.37
CA ILE A 548 -5.69 -2.29 -23.15
C ILE A 548 -6.35 -1.10 -22.45
N ALA A 549 -6.56 -1.16 -21.12
CA ALA A 549 -7.14 -0.08 -20.34
C ALA A 549 -6.31 1.22 -20.44
N MET A 550 -4.98 1.10 -20.35
CA MET A 550 -4.07 2.23 -20.47
C MET A 550 -4.13 2.88 -21.84
N LEU A 551 -4.11 2.09 -22.90
CA LEU A 551 -4.11 2.62 -24.27
C LEU A 551 -5.47 3.21 -24.64
N SER A 552 -6.54 2.47 -24.40
CA SER A 552 -7.90 2.94 -24.69
C SER A 552 -8.27 4.15 -23.83
N GLY A 553 -7.89 4.15 -22.54
CA GLY A 553 -8.12 5.28 -21.66
C GLY A 553 -7.35 6.54 -22.08
N LEU A 554 -6.08 6.42 -22.51
CA LEU A 554 -5.32 7.55 -23.04
C LEU A 554 -5.94 8.10 -24.34
N ILE A 555 -6.38 7.23 -25.24
CA ILE A 555 -7.10 7.61 -26.46
C ILE A 555 -8.42 8.28 -26.09
N LEU A 556 -9.16 7.75 -25.13
CA LEU A 556 -10.42 8.32 -24.66
C LEU A 556 -10.24 9.73 -24.08
N MET A 557 -9.20 9.94 -23.29
CA MET A 557 -8.87 11.26 -22.71
C MET A 557 -8.53 12.31 -23.78
N THR A 558 -7.95 11.90 -24.91
CA THR A 558 -7.50 12.81 -25.98
C THR A 558 -8.48 12.94 -27.14
N LEU A 559 -9.13 11.87 -27.53
CA LEU A 559 -9.99 11.77 -28.72
C LEU A 559 -11.43 11.33 -28.40
N GLY A 560 -11.79 11.18 -27.12
CA GLY A 560 -13.13 10.72 -26.68
C GLY A 560 -14.26 11.66 -27.11
N TRP A 561 -13.96 12.94 -27.38
CA TRP A 561 -14.92 13.92 -27.86
C TRP A 561 -15.44 13.63 -29.29
N ILE A 562 -14.79 12.71 -30.04
CA ILE A 562 -15.24 12.29 -31.39
C ILE A 562 -16.38 11.26 -31.21
N PRO A 563 -17.62 11.59 -31.65
CA PRO A 563 -18.76 10.68 -31.55
C PRO A 563 -18.47 9.34 -32.24
N LEU A 564 -19.13 8.27 -31.84
CA LEU A 564 -18.95 6.90 -32.32
C LEU A 564 -17.54 6.32 -32.01
N PHE A 565 -16.47 7.04 -32.37
CA PHE A 565 -15.11 6.60 -32.02
C PHE A 565 -14.90 6.59 -30.52
N GLY A 566 -15.33 7.64 -29.79
CA GLY A 566 -15.31 7.69 -28.34
C GLY A 566 -16.10 6.55 -27.70
N GLN A 567 -17.27 6.20 -28.24
CA GLN A 567 -18.10 5.08 -27.77
C GLN A 567 -17.40 3.73 -27.94
N VAL A 568 -16.78 3.46 -29.08
CA VAL A 568 -16.06 2.19 -29.30
C VAL A 568 -14.86 2.09 -28.38
N VAL A 569 -14.10 3.17 -28.22
CA VAL A 569 -12.93 3.20 -27.33
C VAL A 569 -13.34 3.10 -25.87
N SER A 570 -14.47 3.74 -25.46
CA SER A 570 -14.97 3.64 -24.08
C SER A 570 -15.42 2.22 -23.75
N TYR A 571 -16.06 1.51 -24.67
CA TYR A 571 -16.42 0.12 -24.47
C TYR A 571 -15.20 -0.78 -24.28
N LEU A 572 -14.14 -0.56 -25.07
CA LEU A 572 -12.88 -1.29 -24.95
C LEU A 572 -12.18 -0.98 -23.61
N CYS A 573 -12.21 0.28 -23.16
CA CYS A 573 -11.68 0.69 -21.88
C CYS A 573 -12.48 0.06 -20.74
N TRP A 574 -13.79 0.21 -20.76
CA TRP A 574 -14.70 -0.34 -19.77
C TRP A 574 -14.57 -1.86 -19.62
N SER A 575 -14.61 -2.60 -20.72
CA SER A 575 -14.49 -4.06 -20.70
C SER A 575 -13.14 -4.55 -20.14
N SER A 576 -12.06 -3.82 -20.42
CA SER A 576 -10.75 -4.15 -19.86
C SER A 576 -10.65 -3.84 -18.36
N LEU A 577 -11.23 -2.74 -17.89
CA LEU A 577 -11.32 -2.40 -16.47
C LEU A 577 -12.18 -3.42 -15.71
N LEU A 578 -13.32 -3.80 -16.28
CA LEU A 578 -14.17 -4.85 -15.71
C LEU A 578 -13.42 -6.19 -15.62
N SER A 579 -12.59 -6.51 -16.62
CA SER A 579 -11.74 -7.71 -16.59
C SER A 579 -10.70 -7.65 -15.47
N ILE A 580 -10.14 -6.46 -15.18
CA ILE A 580 -9.21 -6.25 -14.06
C ILE A 580 -9.94 -6.49 -12.73
N GLU A 581 -11.10 -5.88 -12.53
CA GLU A 581 -11.92 -6.06 -11.33
C GLU A 581 -12.29 -7.54 -11.12
N PHE A 582 -12.76 -8.21 -12.18
CA PHE A 582 -13.13 -9.62 -12.13
C PHE A 582 -11.95 -10.51 -11.74
N LEU A 583 -10.78 -10.33 -12.36
CA LEU A 583 -9.58 -11.13 -12.06
C LEU A 583 -9.08 -10.88 -10.64
N VAL A 584 -9.12 -9.65 -10.16
CA VAL A 584 -8.73 -9.29 -8.80
C VAL A 584 -9.72 -9.89 -7.78
N ASP A 585 -11.02 -9.78 -8.02
CA ASP A 585 -12.05 -10.35 -7.15
C ASP A 585 -11.97 -11.88 -7.11
N TRP A 586 -11.79 -12.53 -8.26
CA TRP A 586 -11.57 -13.96 -8.35
C TRP A 586 -10.32 -14.38 -7.56
N GLY A 587 -9.20 -13.67 -7.73
CA GLY A 587 -7.95 -13.95 -7.01
C GLY A 587 -8.08 -13.73 -5.51
N TYR A 588 -8.86 -12.74 -5.07
CA TYR A 588 -9.14 -12.49 -3.67
C TYR A 588 -9.96 -13.60 -3.02
N GLN A 589 -10.90 -14.21 -3.75
CA GLN A 589 -11.75 -15.28 -3.26
C GLN A 589 -11.04 -16.64 -3.18
N LEU A 590 -9.89 -16.82 -3.85
CA LEU A 590 -9.16 -18.07 -3.83
C LEU A 590 -8.56 -18.35 -2.43
N ARG A 591 -8.91 -19.52 -1.88
CA ARG A 591 -8.34 -19.98 -0.60
C ARG A 591 -6.83 -20.17 -0.73
N GLY A 592 -6.06 -19.57 0.18
CA GLY A 592 -4.59 -19.59 0.14
C GLY A 592 -3.97 -18.64 -0.88
N GLY A 593 -4.76 -17.86 -1.62
CA GLY A 593 -4.28 -16.84 -2.55
C GLY A 593 -3.51 -15.71 -1.86
N HIS A 594 -3.90 -15.39 -0.63
CA HIS A 594 -3.22 -14.42 0.24
C HIS A 594 -3.37 -14.82 1.71
N VAL A 595 -2.44 -14.36 2.53
CA VAL A 595 -2.45 -14.61 3.98
C VAL A 595 -1.95 -13.36 4.69
N TRP A 596 -2.65 -12.96 5.76
CA TRP A 596 -2.25 -11.87 6.62
C TRP A 596 -1.42 -12.40 7.78
N LEU A 597 -0.24 -11.82 8.00
CA LEU A 597 0.75 -12.30 8.97
C LEU A 597 1.38 -11.12 9.71
N PRO A 598 1.76 -11.30 10.97
CA PRO A 598 2.56 -10.31 11.68
C PRO A 598 3.90 -10.05 10.97
N ALA A 599 4.42 -8.83 11.09
CA ALA A 599 5.72 -8.50 10.53
C ALA A 599 6.83 -9.32 11.19
N PRO A 600 7.79 -9.82 10.41
CA PRO A 600 9.02 -10.38 10.96
C PRO A 600 9.87 -9.28 11.62
N SER A 601 10.91 -9.67 12.37
CA SER A 601 11.84 -8.70 12.97
C SER A 601 12.66 -7.96 11.92
N TRP A 602 13.12 -6.75 12.25
CA TRP A 602 14.00 -5.98 11.36
C TRP A 602 15.34 -6.70 11.07
N THR A 603 15.86 -7.48 12.03
CA THR A 603 17.04 -8.31 11.83
C THR A 603 16.82 -9.39 10.78
N TRP A 604 15.64 -10.01 10.80
CA TRP A 604 15.24 -10.96 9.75
C TRP A 604 15.22 -10.28 8.37
N LEU A 605 14.69 -9.06 8.29
CA LEU A 605 14.64 -8.28 7.05
C LEU A 605 16.04 -8.00 6.50
N LEU A 606 17.00 -7.59 7.35
CA LEU A 606 18.38 -7.37 6.95
C LEU A 606 19.03 -8.66 6.39
N ILE A 607 18.84 -9.80 7.05
CA ILE A 607 19.37 -11.08 6.59
C ILE A 607 18.71 -11.48 5.27
N ALA A 608 17.39 -11.26 5.11
CA ALA A 608 16.69 -11.49 3.85
C ALA A 608 17.33 -10.70 2.70
N TYR A 609 17.64 -9.42 2.90
CA TYR A 609 18.27 -8.61 1.84
C TYR A 609 19.75 -8.91 1.61
N ALA A 610 20.47 -9.30 2.64
CA ALA A 610 21.82 -9.86 2.45
C ALA A 610 21.76 -11.10 1.57
N TRP A 611 20.77 -11.98 1.80
CA TRP A 611 20.55 -13.14 0.95
C TRP A 611 20.09 -12.78 -0.47
N VAL A 612 19.18 -11.82 -0.64
CA VAL A 612 18.78 -11.33 -1.96
C VAL A 612 19.99 -10.82 -2.75
N ALA A 613 20.89 -10.07 -2.11
CA ALA A 613 22.12 -9.60 -2.73
C ALA A 613 23.04 -10.77 -3.16
N ILE A 614 23.23 -11.76 -2.29
CA ILE A 614 23.98 -12.98 -2.61
C ILE A 614 23.30 -13.76 -3.75
N ALA A 615 21.99 -13.94 -3.68
CA ALA A 615 21.21 -14.62 -4.70
C ALA A 615 21.33 -13.93 -6.07
N MET A 616 21.26 -12.61 -6.11
CA MET A 616 21.48 -11.83 -7.33
C MET A 616 22.87 -12.10 -7.97
N LEU A 617 23.91 -12.27 -7.16
CA LEU A 617 25.24 -12.65 -7.63
C LEU A 617 25.30 -14.11 -8.09
N LEU A 618 24.58 -15.01 -7.41
CA LEU A 618 24.53 -16.44 -7.75
C LEU A 618 23.66 -16.73 -8.98
N LEU A 619 22.62 -15.95 -9.23
CA LEU A 619 21.75 -16.05 -10.41
C LEU A 619 22.54 -15.98 -11.74
N LEU A 620 23.67 -15.30 -11.73
CA LEU A 620 24.57 -15.17 -12.89
C LEU A 620 25.43 -16.42 -13.15
N LYS A 621 25.48 -17.40 -12.21
CA LYS A 621 26.37 -18.56 -12.34
C LYS A 621 25.72 -19.74 -13.05
N SER A 622 24.59 -20.26 -12.57
CA SER A 622 23.95 -21.44 -13.19
C SER A 622 22.50 -21.62 -12.73
N LEU A 623 21.72 -22.40 -13.51
CA LEU A 623 20.33 -22.73 -13.19
C LEU A 623 20.17 -23.42 -11.81
N ARG A 624 21.13 -24.28 -11.42
CA ARG A 624 21.11 -25.00 -10.13
C ARG A 624 21.13 -23.97 -8.95
N TRP A 625 22.01 -22.98 -9.03
CA TRP A 625 22.11 -21.93 -8.01
C TRP A 625 20.86 -21.06 -7.93
N ARG A 626 20.16 -20.85 -9.06
CA ARG A 626 18.85 -20.16 -9.07
C ARG A 626 17.81 -20.92 -8.25
N VAL A 627 17.66 -22.22 -8.50
CA VAL A 627 16.72 -23.09 -7.76
C VAL A 627 17.06 -23.08 -6.27
N VAL A 628 18.32 -23.29 -5.91
CA VAL A 628 18.79 -23.26 -4.52
C VAL A 628 18.45 -21.92 -3.86
N SER A 629 18.70 -20.79 -4.52
CA SER A 629 18.42 -19.46 -3.99
C SER A 629 16.92 -19.24 -3.76
N VAL A 630 16.07 -19.70 -4.68
CA VAL A 630 14.62 -19.66 -4.54
C VAL A 630 14.15 -20.49 -3.34
N CYS A 631 14.64 -21.71 -3.21
CA CYS A 631 14.30 -22.60 -2.08
C CYS A 631 14.72 -21.99 -0.74
N ILE A 632 15.93 -21.44 -0.65
CA ILE A 632 16.40 -20.79 0.58
C ILE A 632 15.53 -19.58 0.91
N MET A 633 15.15 -18.76 -0.07
CA MET A 633 14.28 -17.61 0.17
C MET A 633 12.89 -18.02 0.64
N ILE A 634 12.31 -19.09 0.05
CA ILE A 634 11.01 -19.62 0.50
C ILE A 634 11.10 -20.09 1.95
N VAL A 635 12.13 -20.87 2.28
CA VAL A 635 12.37 -21.32 3.67
C VAL A 635 12.55 -20.13 4.61
N TRP A 636 13.27 -19.09 4.18
CA TRP A 636 13.49 -17.90 4.96
C TRP A 636 12.20 -17.11 5.19
N LEU A 637 11.32 -17.01 4.18
CA LEU A 637 9.98 -16.41 4.33
C LEU A 637 9.13 -17.18 5.36
N LEU A 638 9.18 -18.52 5.33
CA LEU A 638 8.46 -19.34 6.32
C LEU A 638 9.01 -19.15 7.73
N ILE A 639 10.34 -19.02 7.89
CA ILE A 639 10.97 -18.76 9.20
C ILE A 639 10.55 -17.37 9.72
N GLY A 640 10.55 -16.34 8.88
CA GLY A 640 10.20 -14.98 9.28
C GLY A 640 8.74 -14.79 9.68
N SER A 641 7.88 -15.63 9.13
CA SER A 641 6.44 -15.63 9.45
C SER A 641 6.05 -16.72 10.46
N TRP A 642 7.02 -17.34 11.11
CA TRP A 642 6.83 -18.50 12.03
C TRP A 642 5.78 -18.25 13.10
N ASP A 643 5.87 -17.11 13.78
CA ASP A 643 4.93 -16.76 14.85
C ASP A 643 3.49 -16.63 14.34
N GLY A 644 3.32 -16.13 13.12
CA GLY A 644 2.01 -16.03 12.47
C GLY A 644 1.43 -17.39 12.03
N TRP A 645 2.28 -18.38 11.72
CA TRP A 645 1.84 -19.72 11.32
C TRP A 645 1.62 -20.64 12.52
N TRP A 646 2.61 -20.76 13.41
CA TRP A 646 2.69 -21.79 14.45
C TRP A 646 2.82 -21.22 15.87
N GLY A 647 2.83 -19.89 16.04
CA GLY A 647 2.86 -19.25 17.34
C GLY A 647 1.62 -19.54 18.19
N PRO A 648 1.60 -19.14 19.49
CA PRO A 648 0.45 -19.34 20.38
C PRO A 648 -0.86 -18.75 19.86
N ALA A 649 -0.77 -17.64 19.10
CA ALA A 649 -1.88 -17.03 18.36
C ALA A 649 -1.67 -17.12 16.83
N GLY A 650 -1.01 -18.18 16.35
CA GLY A 650 -0.76 -18.45 14.95
C GLY A 650 -1.93 -19.17 14.28
N ILE A 651 -1.97 -19.12 12.93
CA ILE A 651 -3.05 -19.67 12.12
C ILE A 651 -3.23 -21.19 12.34
N TRP A 652 -2.11 -21.93 12.48
CA TRP A 652 -2.12 -23.40 12.62
C TRP A 652 -1.77 -23.88 14.05
N ARG A 653 -2.22 -23.15 15.05
CA ARG A 653 -1.96 -23.47 16.46
C ARG A 653 -2.30 -24.93 16.82
N GLU A 654 -3.35 -25.50 16.25
CA GLU A 654 -3.84 -26.84 16.57
C GLU A 654 -2.97 -27.97 16.02
N SER A 655 -2.09 -27.68 15.03
CA SER A 655 -1.18 -28.68 14.46
C SER A 655 0.09 -28.91 15.30
N ASN A 656 0.02 -28.81 16.57
CA ASN A 656 1.02 -28.63 17.63
C ASN A 656 2.14 -29.68 17.74
N LEU A 657 3.00 -29.82 16.72
CA LEU A 657 4.30 -30.48 16.91
C LEU A 657 5.33 -29.57 17.62
N PHE A 658 5.11 -28.25 17.63
CA PHE A 658 6.10 -27.24 18.02
C PHE A 658 5.70 -26.33 19.19
N ALA A 659 4.50 -26.50 19.77
CA ALA A 659 4.03 -25.65 20.90
C ALA A 659 4.90 -25.75 22.17
N LYS A 660 5.77 -26.77 22.26
CA LYS A 660 6.66 -26.95 23.42
C LYS A 660 7.99 -26.18 23.35
N ILE A 661 8.28 -25.47 22.25
CA ILE A 661 9.60 -24.85 22.00
C ILE A 661 9.58 -23.32 22.23
N GLN A 662 8.43 -22.69 22.44
CA GLN A 662 8.40 -21.26 22.65
C GLN A 662 8.69 -20.87 24.11
N PRO A 663 9.66 -19.94 24.34
CA PRO A 663 9.80 -19.33 25.64
C PRO A 663 8.54 -18.52 25.95
N ALA A 664 7.93 -18.81 27.08
CA ALA A 664 6.81 -18.06 27.62
C ALA A 664 7.30 -16.69 28.11
N ASP A 665 7.54 -15.75 27.20
CA ASP A 665 7.77 -14.34 27.55
C ASP A 665 6.47 -13.62 27.96
N VAL A 666 5.37 -14.32 28.04
CA VAL A 666 4.06 -13.76 28.33
C VAL A 666 3.37 -14.63 29.40
N ASN A 667 3.76 -14.46 30.64
CA ASN A 667 3.01 -15.02 31.75
C ASN A 667 1.95 -14.04 32.28
N ASP A 668 1.90 -12.81 31.76
CA ASP A 668 0.98 -11.76 32.21
C ASP A 668 -0.33 -11.81 31.44
N LEU A 669 -1.43 -11.59 32.13
CA LEU A 669 -2.67 -11.15 31.48
C LEU A 669 -2.51 -9.68 31.09
N ARG A 670 -2.71 -9.36 29.81
CA ARG A 670 -2.62 -7.97 29.29
C ARG A 670 -3.93 -7.56 28.68
N LEU A 671 -4.47 -6.45 29.12
CA LEU A 671 -5.64 -5.80 28.59
C LEU A 671 -5.22 -4.49 27.93
N GLN A 672 -5.34 -4.38 26.60
CA GLN A 672 -5.03 -3.15 25.88
C GLN A 672 -6.33 -2.48 25.42
N VAL A 673 -6.57 -1.27 25.92
CA VAL A 673 -7.66 -0.40 25.49
C VAL A 673 -7.10 0.54 24.43
N LEU A 674 -7.53 0.36 23.19
CA LEU A 674 -7.04 1.15 22.07
C LEU A 674 -7.72 2.52 22.03
N ASP A 675 -6.96 3.53 21.64
CA ASP A 675 -7.55 4.85 21.37
C ASP A 675 -8.17 4.89 19.97
N VAL A 676 -9.44 4.56 19.91
CA VAL A 676 -10.23 4.61 18.68
C VAL A 676 -11.04 5.91 18.55
N GLY A 677 -10.94 6.83 19.51
CA GLY A 677 -11.74 8.04 19.60
C GLY A 677 -13.08 7.79 20.29
N HIS A 678 -14.21 8.06 19.66
CA HIS A 678 -15.52 7.69 20.20
C HIS A 678 -15.88 6.30 19.75
N GLY A 679 -15.70 5.33 20.65
CA GLY A 679 -15.93 3.91 20.43
C GLY A 679 -15.10 3.04 21.35
N SER A 680 -15.16 1.73 21.15
CA SER A 680 -14.50 0.72 21.98
C SER A 680 -13.74 -0.30 21.16
N ALA A 681 -12.50 -0.59 21.57
CA ALA A 681 -11.72 -1.72 21.10
C ALA A 681 -10.74 -2.16 22.18
N VAL A 682 -10.91 -3.38 22.70
CA VAL A 682 -10.10 -3.91 23.78
C VAL A 682 -9.50 -5.25 23.40
N ILE A 683 -8.18 -5.36 23.37
CA ILE A 683 -7.45 -6.60 23.13
C ILE A 683 -7.14 -7.23 24.49
N ILE A 684 -7.55 -8.48 24.67
CA ILE A 684 -7.29 -9.28 25.86
C ILE A 684 -6.27 -10.35 25.46
N ARG A 685 -5.03 -10.23 25.91
CA ARG A 685 -3.97 -11.20 25.68
C ARG A 685 -3.78 -12.07 26.91
N LEU A 686 -3.99 -13.36 26.75
CA LEU A 686 -3.88 -14.35 27.81
C LEU A 686 -2.42 -14.67 28.14
N PRO A 687 -2.12 -15.20 29.34
CA PRO A 687 -0.77 -15.59 29.74
C PRO A 687 -0.11 -16.65 28.83
N ASP A 688 -0.91 -17.47 28.17
CA ASP A 688 -0.44 -18.48 27.22
C ASP A 688 -0.24 -17.93 25.79
N GLY A 689 -0.39 -16.61 25.60
CA GLY A 689 -0.21 -15.92 24.33
C GLY A 689 -1.43 -15.90 23.42
N ARG A 690 -2.52 -16.59 23.76
CA ARG A 690 -3.81 -16.50 23.06
C ARG A 690 -4.44 -15.13 23.21
N ALA A 691 -5.41 -14.81 22.34
CA ALA A 691 -6.01 -13.48 22.35
C ALA A 691 -7.51 -13.49 22.06
N TRP A 692 -8.20 -12.58 22.73
CA TRP A 692 -9.59 -12.21 22.52
C TRP A 692 -9.70 -10.73 22.17
N LEU A 693 -10.76 -10.38 21.45
CA LEU A 693 -11.10 -9.00 21.14
C LEU A 693 -12.48 -8.69 21.71
N TYR A 694 -12.57 -7.69 22.56
CA TYR A 694 -13.83 -7.18 23.08
C TYR A 694 -14.11 -5.85 22.42
N ASP A 695 -15.14 -5.79 21.60
CA ASP A 695 -15.50 -4.71 20.69
C ASP A 695 -14.40 -4.34 19.67
N ALA A 696 -14.79 -3.74 18.58
CA ALA A 696 -13.92 -3.12 17.59
C ALA A 696 -14.71 -2.10 16.78
N GLY A 697 -15.04 -0.97 17.39
CA GLY A 697 -15.89 0.01 16.76
C GLY A 697 -15.45 1.44 17.00
N ARG A 698 -16.00 2.33 16.16
CA ARG A 698 -15.81 3.77 16.23
C ARG A 698 -16.93 4.48 15.50
N LEU A 699 -17.41 5.59 16.01
CA LEU A 699 -18.27 6.50 15.26
C LEU A 699 -17.49 7.23 14.16
N GLY A 700 -18.04 7.25 12.95
CA GLY A 700 -17.49 7.94 11.80
C GLY A 700 -16.66 7.01 10.88
N ASP A 701 -15.35 7.14 10.86
CA ASP A 701 -14.49 6.38 9.93
C ASP A 701 -14.29 4.93 10.39
N GLN A 702 -15.10 4.03 9.87
CA GLN A 702 -15.03 2.59 10.14
C GLN A 702 -13.70 1.95 9.72
N GLN A 703 -13.05 2.49 8.68
CA GLN A 703 -11.79 1.97 8.19
C GLN A 703 -10.63 2.24 9.13
N GLN A 704 -10.66 3.36 9.81
CA GLN A 704 -9.61 3.70 10.74
C GLN A 704 -9.57 2.70 11.88
N VAL A 705 -10.74 2.32 12.46
CA VAL A 705 -10.76 1.42 13.61
C VAL A 705 -10.23 0.02 13.29
N PHE A 706 -10.66 -0.59 12.16
CA PHE A 706 -10.14 -1.92 11.87
C PHE A 706 -8.65 -1.92 11.50
N LYS A 707 -8.14 -0.83 10.90
CA LYS A 707 -6.69 -0.67 10.67
C LYS A 707 -5.94 -0.57 11.99
N THR A 708 -6.40 0.29 12.90
CA THR A 708 -5.82 0.44 14.25
C THR A 708 -5.79 -0.89 15.00
N VAL A 709 -6.93 -1.61 15.05
CA VAL A 709 -7.01 -2.92 15.71
C VAL A 709 -6.10 -3.94 15.02
N SER A 710 -6.09 -4.00 13.68
CA SER A 710 -5.23 -4.92 12.96
C SER A 710 -3.74 -4.67 13.24
N GLN A 711 -3.32 -3.41 13.26
CA GLN A 711 -1.93 -3.02 13.51
C GLN A 711 -1.51 -3.36 14.95
N ALA A 712 -2.39 -3.10 15.94
CA ALA A 712 -2.14 -3.47 17.32
C ALA A 712 -2.02 -4.99 17.49
N LEU A 713 -2.89 -5.78 16.86
CA LEU A 713 -2.83 -7.24 16.85
C LEU A 713 -1.54 -7.76 16.22
N TRP A 714 -1.13 -7.21 15.09
CA TRP A 714 0.12 -7.60 14.43
C TRP A 714 1.36 -7.20 15.23
N GLN A 715 1.33 -6.04 15.92
CA GLN A 715 2.39 -5.65 16.86
C GLN A 715 2.55 -6.67 17.99
N LEU A 716 1.45 -7.28 18.44
CA LEU A 716 1.43 -8.36 19.40
C LEU A 716 1.74 -9.74 18.81
N ARG A 717 2.04 -9.82 17.49
CA ARG A 717 2.27 -11.04 16.72
C ARG A 717 1.07 -11.99 16.70
N ILE A 718 -0.15 -11.45 16.76
CA ILE A 718 -1.40 -12.19 16.69
C ILE A 718 -1.82 -12.31 15.23
N ALA A 719 -2.12 -13.54 14.78
CA ALA A 719 -2.72 -13.85 13.48
C ALA A 719 -4.07 -14.57 13.65
N ARG A 720 -4.37 -15.07 14.88
CA ARG A 720 -5.59 -15.79 15.22
C ARG A 720 -6.15 -15.25 16.54
N LEU A 721 -7.46 -15.05 16.56
CA LEU A 721 -8.22 -14.70 17.75
C LEU A 721 -9.02 -15.92 18.22
N ASP A 722 -8.94 -16.26 19.50
CA ASP A 722 -9.77 -17.32 20.10
C ASP A 722 -11.23 -16.94 20.11
N GLY A 723 -11.52 -15.64 20.17
CA GLY A 723 -12.86 -15.12 20.01
C GLY A 723 -12.92 -13.62 19.89
N ILE A 724 -14.02 -13.17 19.33
CA ILE A 724 -14.47 -11.79 19.33
C ILE A 724 -15.73 -11.71 20.14
N ILE A 725 -15.82 -10.71 21.03
CA ILE A 725 -16.98 -10.45 21.87
C ILE A 725 -17.59 -9.14 21.39
N LEU A 726 -18.84 -9.16 21.00
CA LEU A 726 -19.62 -7.94 20.73
C LEU A 726 -20.46 -7.62 21.96
N SER A 727 -20.21 -6.47 22.55
CA SER A 727 -20.97 -6.01 23.70
C SER A 727 -22.44 -5.75 23.34
N HIS A 728 -22.69 -4.97 22.29
CA HIS A 728 -24.03 -4.64 21.79
C HIS A 728 -23.97 -4.14 20.33
N ALA A 729 -25.15 -3.90 19.70
CA ALA A 729 -25.27 -3.65 18.25
C ALA A 729 -25.06 -2.20 17.81
N ASP A 730 -24.30 -1.39 18.51
CA ASP A 730 -24.02 -0.02 18.09
C ASP A 730 -22.74 0.11 17.26
N ALA A 731 -22.72 1.07 16.33
CA ALA A 731 -21.68 1.21 15.33
C ALA A 731 -20.30 1.47 15.93
N ASP A 732 -20.20 2.13 17.05
CA ASP A 732 -18.99 2.42 17.79
C ASP A 732 -18.45 1.20 18.57
N HIS A 733 -19.11 0.03 18.45
CA HIS A 733 -18.68 -1.24 19.01
C HIS A 733 -18.40 -2.31 17.94
N TYR A 734 -19.08 -2.32 16.79
CA TYR A 734 -18.89 -3.36 15.77
C TYR A 734 -18.30 -2.89 14.45
N SER A 735 -18.22 -1.58 14.17
CA SER A 735 -17.95 -1.06 12.81
C SER A 735 -16.64 -1.56 12.18
N GLY A 736 -15.63 -1.90 12.97
CA GLY A 736 -14.36 -2.47 12.49
C GLY A 736 -14.31 -3.99 12.42
N MET A 737 -15.29 -4.70 13.01
CA MET A 737 -15.23 -6.16 13.16
C MET A 737 -15.19 -6.90 11.83
N GLN A 738 -15.95 -6.45 10.81
CA GLN A 738 -15.89 -7.05 9.49
C GLN A 738 -14.49 -7.04 8.89
N GLY A 739 -13.74 -5.93 9.05
CA GLY A 739 -12.36 -5.81 8.59
C GLY A 739 -11.41 -6.75 9.34
N VAL A 740 -11.59 -6.88 10.66
CA VAL A 740 -10.82 -7.81 11.49
C VAL A 740 -11.09 -9.26 11.07
N ILE A 741 -12.36 -9.67 10.92
CA ILE A 741 -12.75 -11.03 10.50
C ILE A 741 -12.21 -11.38 9.12
N ARG A 742 -12.03 -10.41 8.23
CA ARG A 742 -11.44 -10.64 6.90
C ARG A 742 -9.94 -10.92 6.96
N ARG A 743 -9.23 -10.43 7.97
CA ARG A 743 -7.77 -10.49 8.06
C ARG A 743 -7.24 -11.52 9.05
N PHE A 744 -8.00 -11.82 10.09
CA PHE A 744 -7.59 -12.74 11.15
C PHE A 744 -8.41 -14.02 11.11
N VAL A 745 -7.79 -15.11 11.54
CA VAL A 745 -8.52 -16.33 11.84
C VAL A 745 -9.25 -16.12 13.17
N VAL A 746 -10.55 -16.39 13.22
CA VAL A 746 -11.38 -16.21 14.40
C VAL A 746 -12.05 -17.53 14.70
N ASP A 747 -11.87 -18.05 15.92
CA ASP A 747 -12.37 -19.35 16.31
C ASP A 747 -13.87 -19.31 16.65
N GLN A 748 -14.34 -18.23 17.30
CA GLN A 748 -15.73 -18.04 17.65
C GLN A 748 -16.08 -16.55 17.76
N PHE A 749 -17.35 -16.27 17.65
CA PHE A 749 -17.90 -14.94 17.82
C PHE A 749 -18.99 -14.97 18.90
N ALA A 750 -18.80 -14.23 19.97
CA ALA A 750 -19.72 -14.18 21.10
C ALA A 750 -20.52 -12.87 21.08
N ALA A 751 -21.83 -12.98 21.30
CA ALA A 751 -22.72 -11.83 21.38
C ALA A 751 -23.85 -12.11 22.37
N GLY A 752 -24.53 -11.06 22.79
CA GLY A 752 -25.69 -11.18 23.68
C GLY A 752 -26.90 -11.91 23.03
N PRO A 753 -27.91 -12.26 23.81
CA PRO A 753 -29.14 -12.85 23.30
C PRO A 753 -29.81 -11.97 22.24
N ARG A 754 -30.31 -12.60 21.17
CA ARG A 754 -31.04 -11.96 20.05
C ARG A 754 -30.28 -10.86 19.28
N GLN A 755 -28.94 -10.78 19.42
CA GLN A 755 -28.14 -9.80 18.70
C GLN A 755 -28.30 -9.89 17.18
N TRP A 756 -28.53 -11.10 16.66
CA TRP A 756 -28.70 -11.36 15.23
C TRP A 756 -30.12 -11.10 14.71
N GLU A 757 -31.10 -10.85 15.58
CA GLU A 757 -32.44 -10.41 15.22
C GLU A 757 -32.54 -8.91 14.95
N HIS A 758 -31.43 -8.18 15.15
CA HIS A 758 -31.35 -6.74 14.96
C HIS A 758 -31.59 -6.35 13.50
N SER A 759 -32.44 -5.33 13.26
CA SER A 759 -32.86 -4.89 11.93
C SER A 759 -31.79 -4.14 11.13
N SER A 760 -30.66 -3.78 11.75
CA SER A 760 -29.57 -3.06 11.09
C SER A 760 -28.95 -3.86 9.95
N PRO A 761 -28.92 -3.34 8.70
CA PRO A 761 -28.26 -4.00 7.57
C PRO A 761 -26.79 -4.33 7.84
N ALA A 762 -26.10 -3.52 8.64
CA ALA A 762 -24.68 -3.71 8.95
C ALA A 762 -24.47 -4.90 9.89
N ILE A 763 -25.34 -5.12 10.89
CA ILE A 763 -25.31 -6.30 11.76
C ILE A 763 -25.67 -7.56 10.96
N GLN A 764 -26.65 -7.47 10.06
CA GLN A 764 -27.00 -8.58 9.19
C GLN A 764 -25.84 -8.94 8.25
N ALA A 765 -25.13 -7.94 7.68
CA ALA A 765 -23.95 -8.15 6.86
C ALA A 765 -22.80 -8.78 7.66
N LEU A 766 -22.61 -8.38 8.91
CA LEU A 766 -21.66 -9.00 9.83
C LEU A 766 -22.02 -10.48 10.07
N HIS A 767 -23.27 -10.77 10.35
CA HIS A 767 -23.75 -12.14 10.57
C HIS A 767 -23.55 -13.02 9.31
N GLN A 768 -23.88 -12.51 8.13
CA GLN A 768 -23.65 -13.21 6.86
C GLN A 768 -22.15 -13.48 6.62
N LEU A 769 -21.28 -12.55 6.98
CA LEU A 769 -19.83 -12.75 6.89
C LEU A 769 -19.35 -13.87 7.83
N LEU A 770 -19.86 -13.93 9.05
CA LEU A 770 -19.55 -14.99 10.02
C LEU A 770 -19.98 -16.37 9.49
N LEU A 771 -21.19 -16.46 8.97
CA LEU A 771 -21.72 -17.69 8.35
C LEU A 771 -20.88 -18.10 7.14
N LYS A 772 -20.54 -17.17 6.24
CA LYS A 772 -19.69 -17.43 5.07
C LYS A 772 -18.30 -17.93 5.44
N ARG A 773 -17.77 -17.49 6.58
CA ARG A 773 -16.48 -17.89 7.11
C ARG A 773 -16.52 -19.13 8.00
N ASN A 774 -17.71 -19.69 8.23
CA ASN A 774 -17.97 -20.81 9.16
C ASN A 774 -17.47 -20.51 10.59
N ILE A 775 -17.63 -19.26 11.06
CA ILE A 775 -17.26 -18.86 12.42
C ILE A 775 -18.46 -19.15 13.32
N PRO A 776 -18.32 -19.99 14.35
CA PRO A 776 -19.39 -20.27 15.31
C PRO A 776 -19.83 -18.99 16.03
N CYS A 777 -21.14 -18.72 16.01
CA CYS A 777 -21.75 -17.63 16.76
C CYS A 777 -22.29 -18.19 18.09
N VAL A 778 -21.70 -17.77 19.18
CA VAL A 778 -22.04 -18.23 20.54
C VAL A 778 -22.82 -17.14 21.25
N GLN A 779 -23.92 -17.52 21.88
CA GLN A 779 -24.75 -16.62 22.65
C GLN A 779 -24.28 -16.61 24.10
N TRP A 780 -23.95 -15.41 24.63
CA TRP A 780 -23.53 -15.23 26.01
C TRP A 780 -24.58 -14.50 26.84
N SER A 781 -24.94 -15.12 27.94
CA SER A 781 -25.90 -14.60 28.92
C SER A 781 -25.36 -14.74 30.34
N ARG A 782 -26.01 -14.07 31.26
CA ARG A 782 -25.69 -14.12 32.70
C ARG A 782 -25.47 -15.54 33.20
N GLY A 783 -24.36 -15.74 33.93
CA GLY A 783 -23.98 -17.03 34.50
C GLY A 783 -23.10 -17.88 33.59
N THR A 784 -22.91 -17.47 32.32
CA THR A 784 -21.96 -18.15 31.43
C THR A 784 -20.53 -17.94 31.99
N ARG A 785 -19.79 -19.04 32.15
CA ARG A 785 -18.39 -19.05 32.57
C ARG A 785 -17.52 -19.69 31.50
N ILE A 786 -16.46 -19.01 31.10
CA ILE A 786 -15.55 -19.45 30.05
C ILE A 786 -14.16 -19.60 30.67
N PRO A 787 -13.71 -20.84 30.94
CA PRO A 787 -12.35 -21.08 31.40
C PRO A 787 -11.36 -20.94 30.24
N LEU A 788 -10.35 -20.10 30.39
CA LEU A 788 -9.31 -19.83 29.41
C LEU A 788 -7.92 -20.14 30.01
N GLY A 789 -7.71 -21.36 30.46
CA GLY A 789 -6.54 -21.77 31.22
C GLY A 789 -6.61 -21.23 32.63
N GLU A 790 -5.64 -20.40 33.05
CA GLU A 790 -5.62 -19.76 34.35
C GLU A 790 -6.53 -18.52 34.44
N VAL A 791 -7.03 -18.03 33.33
CA VAL A 791 -7.95 -16.88 33.24
C VAL A 791 -9.38 -17.41 33.18
N SER A 792 -10.30 -16.75 33.83
CA SER A 792 -11.75 -17.04 33.69
C SER A 792 -12.51 -15.79 33.27
N LEU A 793 -13.41 -15.95 32.32
CA LEU A 793 -14.38 -14.92 31.93
C LEU A 793 -15.74 -15.30 32.51
N HIS A 794 -16.38 -14.37 33.22
CA HIS A 794 -17.72 -14.52 33.78
C HIS A 794 -18.64 -13.49 33.16
N VAL A 795 -19.72 -13.92 32.52
CA VAL A 795 -20.74 -13.03 31.98
C VAL A 795 -21.73 -12.66 33.08
N LEU A 796 -21.76 -11.38 33.43
CA LEU A 796 -22.65 -10.86 34.48
C LEU A 796 -23.98 -10.33 33.92
N HIS A 797 -24.02 -9.93 32.66
CA HIS A 797 -25.17 -9.35 31.98
C HIS A 797 -25.05 -9.59 30.45
N PRO A 798 -26.14 -9.69 29.67
CA PRO A 798 -27.55 -9.64 30.06
C PRO A 798 -28.08 -10.99 30.58
N ALA A 799 -29.23 -10.96 31.20
CA ALA A 799 -29.99 -12.20 31.47
C ALA A 799 -30.51 -12.81 30.16
N GLU A 800 -30.67 -14.14 30.15
CA GLU A 800 -31.07 -14.89 28.93
C GLU A 800 -32.40 -14.40 28.30
N ASN A 801 -33.32 -13.99 29.14
CA ASN A 801 -34.66 -13.57 28.75
C ASN A 801 -34.89 -12.04 28.87
N GLN A 802 -33.84 -11.24 28.93
CA GLN A 802 -33.96 -9.80 29.04
C GLN A 802 -34.17 -9.17 27.64
N PHE A 803 -35.36 -8.58 27.43
CA PHE A 803 -35.78 -8.00 26.16
C PHE A 803 -36.17 -6.52 26.24
N VAL A 804 -36.02 -5.91 27.41
CA VAL A 804 -36.44 -4.54 27.68
C VAL A 804 -35.22 -3.60 27.64
N GLY A 805 -35.38 -2.44 27.01
CA GLY A 805 -34.35 -1.40 26.94
C GLY A 805 -33.70 -1.26 25.55
N SER A 806 -32.80 -0.32 25.47
CA SER A 806 -31.97 -0.05 24.30
C SER A 806 -30.94 -1.16 24.05
N ASP A 807 -30.21 -1.09 22.96
CA ASP A 807 -29.07 -1.99 22.71
C ASP A 807 -28.00 -1.83 23.78
N ASN A 808 -27.72 -0.61 24.24
CA ASN A 808 -26.81 -0.29 25.32
C ASN A 808 -27.23 -0.98 26.63
N ALA A 809 -28.53 -0.92 26.97
CA ALA A 809 -29.07 -1.55 28.18
C ALA A 809 -28.92 -3.09 28.18
N ARG A 810 -28.65 -3.71 27.03
CA ARG A 810 -28.42 -5.14 26.84
C ARG A 810 -26.95 -5.50 26.61
N SER A 811 -26.02 -4.58 26.89
CA SER A 811 -24.59 -4.82 26.72
C SER A 811 -24.11 -6.07 27.44
N VAL A 812 -23.26 -6.86 26.78
CA VAL A 812 -22.59 -8.02 27.37
C VAL A 812 -21.51 -7.53 28.33
N CYS A 813 -21.79 -7.63 29.61
CA CYS A 813 -20.86 -7.26 30.69
C CYS A 813 -20.08 -8.49 31.12
N ILE A 814 -18.73 -8.41 31.07
CA ILE A 814 -17.84 -9.52 31.45
C ILE A 814 -16.93 -9.13 32.61
N LEU A 815 -16.71 -10.06 33.51
CA LEU A 815 -15.70 -10.00 34.55
C LEU A 815 -14.57 -10.96 34.20
N ILE A 816 -13.36 -10.45 34.12
CA ILE A 816 -12.13 -11.20 33.85
C ILE A 816 -11.41 -11.42 35.16
N GLU A 817 -11.13 -12.67 35.51
CA GLU A 817 -10.42 -13.03 36.73
C GLU A 817 -9.10 -13.74 36.40
N PHE A 818 -8.01 -13.27 37.01
CA PHE A 818 -6.68 -13.86 36.89
C PHE A 818 -5.82 -13.50 38.12
N ALA A 819 -5.12 -14.47 38.67
CA ALA A 819 -4.20 -14.31 39.80
C ALA A 819 -4.79 -13.50 40.97
N GLY A 820 -6.08 -13.71 41.28
CA GLY A 820 -6.81 -13.03 42.35
C GLY A 820 -7.20 -11.57 42.04
N ARG A 821 -6.96 -11.09 40.80
CA ARG A 821 -7.36 -9.77 40.33
C ARG A 821 -8.56 -9.85 39.38
N LYS A 822 -9.34 -8.78 39.38
CA LYS A 822 -10.61 -8.72 38.65
C LYS A 822 -10.71 -7.45 37.79
N ILE A 823 -11.00 -7.62 36.50
CA ILE A 823 -11.25 -6.53 35.56
C ILE A 823 -12.69 -6.63 35.06
N LEU A 824 -13.45 -5.54 35.13
CA LEU A 824 -14.84 -5.47 34.70
C LEU A 824 -14.96 -4.67 33.40
N LEU A 825 -15.54 -5.28 32.35
CA LEU A 825 -15.85 -4.64 31.07
C LEU A 825 -17.36 -4.62 30.87
N PRO A 826 -18.03 -3.47 31.08
CA PRO A 826 -19.49 -3.38 31.04
C PRO A 826 -20.08 -3.11 29.65
N GLY A 827 -19.27 -2.78 28.63
CA GLY A 827 -19.75 -2.17 27.38
C GLY A 827 -20.39 -0.82 27.65
N ASP A 828 -21.46 -0.51 26.94
CA ASP A 828 -22.20 0.76 27.08
C ASP A 828 -23.44 0.62 27.97
N LEU A 829 -23.32 -0.26 28.97
CA LEU A 829 -24.43 -0.59 29.87
C LEU A 829 -25.08 0.67 30.45
N GLU A 830 -26.41 0.78 30.28
CA GLU A 830 -27.26 1.85 30.79
C GLU A 830 -28.58 1.30 31.34
N SER A 831 -29.43 2.19 31.85
CA SER A 831 -30.76 1.81 32.38
C SER A 831 -31.63 1.13 31.31
N PRO A 832 -32.37 0.05 31.62
CA PRO A 832 -32.53 -0.61 32.92
C PRO A 832 -31.48 -1.68 33.27
N GLY A 833 -30.56 -2.03 32.35
CA GLY A 833 -29.52 -3.04 32.58
C GLY A 833 -28.55 -2.66 33.70
N MET A 834 -28.30 -1.36 33.91
CA MET A 834 -27.49 -0.82 34.97
C MET A 834 -28.10 -1.13 36.36
N GLU A 835 -29.39 -0.92 36.53
CA GLU A 835 -30.10 -1.27 37.76
C GLU A 835 -30.04 -2.77 38.00
N GLU A 836 -30.26 -3.56 36.97
CA GLU A 836 -30.26 -5.03 37.10
C GLU A 836 -28.90 -5.57 37.55
N ILE A 837 -27.79 -5.12 36.94
CA ILE A 837 -26.46 -5.61 37.34
C ILE A 837 -26.11 -5.21 38.76
N THR A 838 -26.54 -4.04 39.22
CA THR A 838 -26.26 -3.53 40.56
C THR A 838 -27.01 -4.31 41.65
N THR A 839 -28.01 -5.13 41.31
CA THR A 839 -28.68 -6.08 42.28
C THR A 839 -27.83 -7.31 42.53
N LEU A 840 -26.83 -7.61 41.68
CA LEU A 840 -25.99 -8.79 41.84
C LEU A 840 -25.00 -8.59 42.97
N THR A 841 -24.41 -9.70 43.41
CA THR A 841 -23.30 -9.68 44.37
C THR A 841 -22.17 -8.81 43.83
N LYS A 842 -21.61 -7.95 44.69
CA LYS A 842 -20.51 -7.05 44.33
C LYS A 842 -19.32 -7.85 43.78
N PRO A 843 -18.78 -7.50 42.61
CA PRO A 843 -17.68 -8.24 42.02
C PRO A 843 -16.34 -7.92 42.69
N GLU A 844 -16.25 -6.81 43.46
CA GLU A 844 -14.99 -6.31 44.06
C GLU A 844 -13.86 -6.23 43.04
N SER A 845 -14.11 -5.45 41.99
CA SER A 845 -13.19 -5.32 40.86
C SER A 845 -11.98 -4.46 41.21
N ASP A 846 -10.79 -4.80 40.70
CA ASP A 846 -9.60 -3.95 40.80
C ASP A 846 -9.60 -2.85 39.74
N VAL A 847 -10.09 -3.18 38.56
CA VAL A 847 -10.15 -2.29 37.40
C VAL A 847 -11.54 -2.38 36.77
N VAL A 848 -12.06 -1.24 36.35
CA VAL A 848 -13.31 -1.18 35.59
C VAL A 848 -13.15 -0.29 34.36
N MET A 849 -13.71 -0.69 33.25
CA MET A 849 -13.93 0.22 32.11
C MET A 849 -15.21 1.00 32.36
N ALA A 850 -15.17 2.30 32.15
CA ALA A 850 -16.34 3.15 32.33
C ALA A 850 -17.42 2.78 31.31
N PRO A 851 -18.69 2.56 31.74
CA PRO A 851 -19.77 2.29 30.80
C PRO A 851 -20.01 3.49 29.89
N HIS A 852 -20.46 3.21 28.68
CA HIS A 852 -20.89 4.21 27.70
C HIS A 852 -19.86 5.36 27.54
N HIS A 853 -18.60 5.00 27.34
CA HIS A 853 -17.47 5.92 27.11
C HIS A 853 -17.29 6.99 28.20
N GLY A 854 -17.70 6.71 29.42
CA GLY A 854 -17.68 7.66 30.52
C GLY A 854 -18.85 8.64 30.52
N SER A 855 -19.96 8.29 29.88
CA SER A 855 -21.18 9.07 29.94
C SER A 855 -21.67 9.28 31.37
N LEU A 856 -22.30 10.40 31.63
CA LEU A 856 -22.95 10.69 32.90
C LEU A 856 -24.41 10.23 32.94
N SER A 857 -24.97 9.79 31.79
CA SER A 857 -26.28 9.14 31.74
C SER A 857 -26.20 7.73 32.34
N GLY A 858 -27.26 7.24 33.04
CA GLY A 858 -27.31 5.88 33.53
C GLY A 858 -26.69 5.64 34.90
N SER A 859 -26.69 6.63 35.79
CA SER A 859 -26.29 6.49 37.21
C SER A 859 -24.88 5.89 37.44
N PRO A 860 -23.80 6.46 36.85
CA PRO A 860 -22.46 5.92 36.99
C PRO A 860 -21.98 5.84 38.44
N HIS A 861 -22.53 6.64 39.33
CA HIS A 861 -22.17 6.66 40.75
C HIS A 861 -22.56 5.34 41.44
N ASP A 862 -23.76 4.83 41.22
CA ASP A 862 -24.24 3.58 41.84
C ASP A 862 -23.50 2.38 41.26
N PHE A 863 -23.22 2.39 39.98
CA PHE A 863 -22.39 1.37 39.32
C PHE A 863 -20.98 1.34 39.88
N LEU A 864 -20.31 2.47 40.06
CA LEU A 864 -18.96 2.58 40.61
C LEU A 864 -18.91 2.17 42.08
N LYS A 865 -19.98 2.45 42.84
CA LYS A 865 -20.13 2.00 44.23
C LYS A 865 -20.35 0.49 44.31
N TRP A 866 -21.10 -0.09 43.38
CA TRP A 866 -21.33 -1.52 43.28
C TRP A 866 -20.07 -2.29 42.86
N CYS A 867 -19.35 -1.85 41.79
CA CYS A 867 -18.18 -2.57 41.32
C CYS A 867 -16.97 -2.41 42.21
N GLY A 868 -16.88 -1.35 43.01
CA GLY A 868 -15.82 -1.13 44.02
C GLY A 868 -14.45 -0.80 43.46
N ALA A 869 -14.28 -0.67 42.16
CA ALA A 869 -12.99 -0.56 41.50
C ALA A 869 -12.23 0.76 41.87
N PRO A 870 -10.97 0.67 42.28
CA PRO A 870 -10.11 1.82 42.54
C PRO A 870 -9.55 2.44 41.23
N HIS A 871 -9.51 1.68 40.15
CA HIS A 871 -8.98 2.12 38.86
C HIS A 871 -10.06 2.10 37.77
N VAL A 872 -10.23 3.21 37.07
CA VAL A 872 -11.23 3.39 36.03
C VAL A 872 -10.56 3.71 34.69
N LEU A 873 -10.80 2.89 33.68
CA LEU A 873 -10.37 3.11 32.30
C LEU A 873 -11.52 3.75 31.51
N ILE A 874 -11.26 4.80 30.76
CA ILE A 874 -12.26 5.41 29.89
C ILE A 874 -11.76 5.36 28.45
N SER A 875 -12.43 4.59 27.58
CA SER A 875 -12.27 4.69 26.14
C SER A 875 -13.20 5.78 25.63
N GLY A 876 -12.65 6.90 25.14
CA GLY A 876 -13.50 7.97 24.73
C GLY A 876 -12.76 9.12 24.08
N SER A 877 -13.52 9.98 23.38
CA SER A 877 -13.03 11.21 22.77
C SER A 877 -12.73 12.31 23.82
N GLU A 878 -12.32 13.48 23.37
CA GLU A 878 -12.09 14.64 24.25
C GLU A 878 -13.29 15.05 25.11
N ARG A 879 -14.51 14.74 24.67
CA ARG A 879 -15.72 14.99 25.46
C ARG A 879 -15.70 14.24 26.80
N ALA A 880 -15.13 13.05 26.82
CA ALA A 880 -14.95 12.26 28.03
C ALA A 880 -13.92 12.85 29.00
N ASN A 881 -13.11 13.83 28.59
CA ASN A 881 -12.16 14.57 29.44
C ASN A 881 -12.77 15.80 30.11
N SER A 882 -14.09 15.94 30.11
CA SER A 882 -14.75 17.07 30.76
C SER A 882 -14.56 17.03 32.29
N PRO A 883 -14.49 18.21 32.97
CA PRO A 883 -14.37 18.24 34.43
C PRO A 883 -15.48 17.50 35.15
N ALA A 884 -16.69 17.46 34.59
CA ALA A 884 -17.83 16.76 35.16
C ALA A 884 -17.59 15.24 35.17
N VAL A 885 -17.08 14.66 34.08
CA VAL A 885 -16.74 13.23 33.99
C VAL A 885 -15.62 12.91 34.97
N GLN A 886 -14.56 13.73 35.02
CA GLN A 886 -13.45 13.53 35.96
C GLN A 886 -13.93 13.59 37.43
N ALA A 887 -14.83 14.48 37.77
CA ALA A 887 -15.38 14.59 39.13
C ALA A 887 -16.16 13.34 39.53
N VAL A 888 -16.99 12.79 38.63
CA VAL A 888 -17.82 11.62 38.94
C VAL A 888 -16.99 10.34 39.00
N TYR A 889 -16.17 10.08 37.98
CA TYR A 889 -15.38 8.85 37.89
C TYR A 889 -14.16 8.87 38.83
N GLY A 890 -13.62 10.04 39.18
CA GLY A 890 -12.54 10.22 40.17
C GLY A 890 -13.04 10.35 41.62
N ALA A 891 -14.35 10.33 41.85
CA ALA A 891 -14.91 10.37 43.18
C ALA A 891 -14.39 9.20 44.06
N ALA A 892 -14.33 9.43 45.39
CA ALA A 892 -13.77 8.45 46.34
C ALA A 892 -12.29 8.11 46.12
N GLY A 893 -11.50 9.00 45.51
CA GLY A 893 -10.05 8.81 45.30
C GLY A 893 -9.69 7.83 44.18
N ARG A 894 -10.62 7.48 43.30
CA ARG A 894 -10.37 6.61 42.17
C ARG A 894 -9.40 7.23 41.16
N LYS A 895 -8.50 6.40 40.63
CA LYS A 895 -7.58 6.81 39.55
C LYS A 895 -8.25 6.58 38.19
N VAL A 896 -8.36 7.68 37.39
CA VAL A 896 -9.01 7.66 36.06
C VAL A 896 -7.97 7.75 34.97
N TYR A 897 -8.02 6.79 34.04
CA TYR A 897 -7.14 6.69 32.87
C TYR A 897 -7.97 6.83 31.59
N LEU A 898 -7.68 7.86 30.81
CA LEU A 898 -8.48 8.24 29.64
C LEU A 898 -7.67 8.11 28.35
N THR A 899 -8.18 7.36 27.35
CA THR A 899 -7.47 7.16 26.08
C THR A 899 -7.24 8.45 25.31
N SER A 900 -8.16 9.43 25.36
CA SER A 900 -7.93 10.72 24.70
C SER A 900 -6.74 11.49 25.26
N ARG A 901 -6.40 11.30 26.54
CA ARG A 901 -5.29 11.96 27.22
C ARG A 901 -3.99 11.15 27.15
N TYR A 902 -4.06 9.87 27.41
CA TYR A 902 -2.90 8.99 27.55
C TYR A 902 -2.63 8.11 26.34
N LYS A 903 -3.40 8.27 25.24
CA LYS A 903 -3.35 7.40 24.07
C LYS A 903 -3.81 5.98 24.42
N ALA A 904 -3.36 4.93 23.75
CA ALA A 904 -3.70 3.56 24.13
C ALA A 904 -3.22 3.25 25.55
N LEU A 905 -4.02 2.49 26.31
CA LEU A 905 -3.77 2.09 27.68
C LEU A 905 -3.53 0.59 27.76
N GLU A 906 -2.62 0.14 28.63
CA GLU A 906 -2.44 -1.28 28.91
C GLU A 906 -2.45 -1.53 30.40
N VAL A 907 -3.25 -2.52 30.81
CA VAL A 907 -3.26 -3.09 32.16
C VAL A 907 -2.58 -4.43 32.11
N ARG A 908 -1.59 -4.64 32.96
CA ARG A 908 -0.88 -5.92 33.12
C ARG A 908 -1.12 -6.50 34.50
N ILE A 909 -1.47 -7.77 34.54
CA ILE A 909 -1.56 -8.55 35.77
C ILE A 909 -0.55 -9.67 35.64
N ALA A 910 0.45 -9.65 36.52
CA ALA A 910 1.44 -10.71 36.61
C ALA A 910 0.86 -11.96 37.32
N PRO A 911 1.44 -13.16 37.15
CA PRO A 911 1.04 -14.37 37.89
C PRO A 911 1.08 -14.21 39.40
N SER A 912 1.91 -13.28 39.91
CA SER A 912 1.97 -12.90 41.31
C SER A 912 0.78 -12.07 41.81
N GLY A 913 -0.15 -11.68 40.92
CA GLY A 913 -1.22 -10.75 41.24
C GLY A 913 -0.80 -9.28 41.22
N ASN A 914 0.44 -8.96 40.82
CA ASN A 914 0.88 -7.57 40.72
C ASN A 914 0.19 -6.88 39.53
N LEU A 915 -0.44 -5.73 39.81
CA LEU A 915 -1.18 -4.92 38.83
C LEU A 915 -0.36 -3.70 38.42
N SER A 916 -0.19 -3.46 37.15
CA SER A 916 0.53 -2.29 36.61
C SER A 916 -0.20 -1.68 35.43
N PHE A 917 -0.04 -0.35 35.27
CA PHE A 917 -0.70 0.46 34.22
C PHE A 917 0.35 1.08 33.32
N TRP A 918 0.10 1.07 32.02
CA TRP A 918 0.98 1.55 30.98
C TRP A 918 0.20 2.39 29.99
N HIS A 919 0.85 3.33 29.35
CA HIS A 919 0.29 4.12 28.27
C HIS A 919 1.20 4.10 27.06
N TRP A 920 0.63 4.34 25.88
CA TRP A 920 1.39 4.44 24.63
C TRP A 920 2.06 5.80 24.50
N SER A 921 3.36 5.83 24.29
CA SER A 921 4.15 7.04 24.01
C SER A 921 4.85 6.92 22.65
N ASP A 922 5.52 7.98 22.23
CA ASP A 922 6.32 7.97 21.00
C ASP A 922 7.56 7.05 21.12
N LYS A 923 7.89 6.61 22.33
CA LYS A 923 8.95 5.64 22.62
C LYS A 923 8.43 4.21 22.82
N GLY A 924 7.13 3.99 22.70
CA GLY A 924 6.46 2.73 22.98
C GLY A 924 5.70 2.75 24.32
N TRP A 925 5.51 1.57 24.93
CA TRP A 925 4.81 1.45 26.21
C TRP A 925 5.64 2.02 27.36
N GLU A 926 5.12 3.01 28.06
CA GLU A 926 5.70 3.60 29.26
C GLU A 926 4.83 3.31 30.49
N ALA A 927 5.49 2.90 31.60
CA ALA A 927 4.78 2.62 32.85
C ALA A 927 4.27 3.93 33.46
N MET A 928 3.04 3.91 33.91
CA MET A 928 2.46 5.01 34.65
C MET A 928 2.93 4.93 36.13
N SER A 929 3.36 6.03 36.69
CA SER A 929 3.64 6.11 38.13
C SER A 929 2.36 5.78 38.93
N GLN A 930 2.45 4.81 39.83
CA GLN A 930 1.33 4.37 40.66
C GLN A 930 0.80 5.46 41.58
#